data_a26e34ccae817f25a144024d19390f72
#
_entry.id   a26e34ccae817f25a144024d19390f72
#
_cell.length_a   1.000
_cell.length_b   1.000
_cell.length_c   1.000
_cell.angle_alpha   90.00
_cell.angle_beta   90.00
_cell.angle_gamma   90.00
#
_symmetry.space_group_name_H-M   'P 1'
#
loop_
_entity.id
_entity.type
_entity.pdbx_description
1 polymer ?
#
loop_
_entity_poly.entity_id
_entity_poly.type
_entity_poly.pdbx_seq_one_letter_code
_entity_poly.pdbx_strand_id
1 'polypeptide(L)'
;MRSQKSAEAALEQPAAAELLPHSEEDPGNVKPRFRQRRAEEKTPSPRATTPSPNSCGAPINGLLDLSRSKLSSEELSAKLDPDLCQDQLGAVLEFNVSHSDLEMDLLSLFILFLPMKDIQSVDASYNKITINNIDVEAICHFPFSNFSFLNISNNPINSLETMCLPPTITVIDLSFTNISTIPANFAKKLSKLEHMYVQGNQLIYTVRTESPSAATRSPPGTVHISAISFVRNQAGTPIESLPERVKHLKVSNCSIVELPEWFADRMRELLFLDLSNNRISMLPNLPLSLQHLDISHSDIKVIPPTFKSLSNLTAFSIQNNKITELHPEYFPLTLTKCDISKNKLKVLSLTKALENLESLNVSGNLLTRLEPASQLSALTNLDGSHNLISELPDHFGQSLPMLKYFNLSGNKISFLQRGSLPASLEELDISDNAITTIVQDTFGQLTSLRVLTVQGKHFFCNCDLYWFVNVYIHNPHLQINGKDDLRCSFPPGRRGSLVKRSNLTLLHCSLGVQMAITACMAILVVLVLTGLCWRFDGLWYVRMGWYWCMAKRRQYKKRPENKPFDAFISYSEHDADWTKENLLKKLETDGFKICYHERDFKPGHPVLGNIFYCIENSHKVLFVLSPSFVNSCWCQYELYFAEHRVLDENQDSLIMIVLEDLPPNSVPQKFSKLRKLLKRKTYLKWSPEERKQKIFWHQLAAVLKTTNEPLVRAENGPNEDIIEME
;
A
#
# COMPACT_ATOMS: atom_id res chain seq x y z
N MET A 1 11.63 -15.31 45.05
CA MET A 1 11.14 -14.65 46.28
C MET A 1 10.09 -13.63 45.84
N ARG A 2 8.91 -13.95 46.13
CA ARG A 2 7.82 -13.18 46.79
C ARG A 2 7.51 -11.83 46.14
N SER A 3 6.35 -11.45 45.81
CA SER A 3 4.96 -11.98 45.93
C SER A 3 4.00 -10.80 45.68
N GLN A 4 2.93 -11.12 44.94
CA GLN A 4 1.56 -10.74 45.27
C GLN A 4 1.22 -9.22 45.27
N LYS A 5 0.06 -8.76 44.85
CA LYS A 5 -1.30 -9.28 44.63
C LYS A 5 -2.15 -8.19 43.96
N SER A 6 -2.98 -8.62 43.06
CA SER A 6 -4.37 -8.22 42.79
C SER A 6 -4.95 -6.92 43.36
N ALA A 7 -5.61 -6.15 42.50
CA ALA A 7 -6.92 -5.55 42.80
C ALA A 7 -7.72 -5.39 41.49
N GLU A 8 -8.82 -6.13 41.40
CA GLU A 8 -9.97 -5.87 40.53
C GLU A 8 -10.62 -4.55 40.96
N ALA A 9 -10.94 -3.71 40.00
CA ALA A 9 -12.03 -2.73 40.16
C ALA A 9 -12.68 -2.56 38.79
N ALA A 10 -13.93 -3.00 38.73
CA ALA A 10 -14.88 -2.73 37.65
C ALA A 10 -15.05 -1.22 37.50
N LEU A 11 -15.02 -0.73 36.26
CA LEU A 11 -15.55 0.57 35.89
C LEU A 11 -16.18 0.50 34.52
N GLU A 12 -17.40 0.93 34.54
CA GLU A 12 -18.42 1.09 33.52
C GLU A 12 -17.91 1.58 32.17
N GLN A 13 -18.48 1.04 31.10
CA GLN A 13 -18.41 1.55 29.74
C GLN A 13 -19.15 2.89 29.65
N PRO A 14 -18.59 3.92 29.02
CA PRO A 14 -19.37 4.97 28.39
C PRO A 14 -19.58 4.64 26.91
N ALA A 15 -20.80 4.88 26.51
CA ALA A 15 -21.35 4.72 25.18
C ALA A 15 -20.50 5.34 24.06
N ALA A 16 -20.39 4.62 22.96
CA ALA A 16 -19.86 5.09 21.70
C ALA A 16 -20.65 6.32 21.20
N ALA A 17 -20.03 7.47 21.18
CA ALA A 17 -20.50 8.64 20.44
C ALA A 17 -20.01 8.49 18.98
N GLU A 18 -20.93 8.23 18.07
CA GLU A 18 -20.72 8.33 16.63
C GLU A 18 -20.28 9.75 16.27
N LEU A 19 -19.03 9.90 15.88
CA LEU A 19 -18.50 11.09 15.24
C LEU A 19 -18.88 11.05 13.75
N LEU A 20 -19.91 11.78 13.40
CA LEU A 20 -20.22 12.17 12.03
C LEU A 20 -19.14 13.13 11.49
N PRO A 21 -18.78 13.05 10.21
CA PRO A 21 -17.80 13.94 9.62
C PRO A 21 -18.28 15.39 9.67
N HIS A 22 -17.47 16.26 10.25
CA HIS A 22 -17.66 17.69 10.17
C HIS A 22 -17.54 18.14 8.71
N SER A 23 -18.67 18.47 8.09
CA SER A 23 -18.68 19.30 6.89
C SER A 23 -18.14 20.67 7.26
N GLU A 24 -17.02 21.06 6.66
CA GLU A 24 -16.45 22.41 6.76
C GLU A 24 -17.54 23.44 6.42
N GLU A 25 -17.92 24.21 7.41
CA GLU A 25 -18.79 25.38 7.18
C GLU A 25 -17.97 26.47 6.51
N ASP A 26 -18.31 26.83 5.31
CA ASP A 26 -17.85 28.04 4.63
C ASP A 26 -18.20 29.27 5.49
N PRO A 27 -17.24 29.98 6.07
CA PRO A 27 -17.53 31.13 6.94
C PRO A 27 -18.15 32.33 6.21
N GLY A 28 -18.29 32.25 4.86
CA GLY A 28 -18.92 33.25 4.04
C GLY A 28 -20.44 33.03 3.78
N ASN A 29 -21.00 31.92 4.24
CA ASN A 29 -22.39 31.59 3.97
C ASN A 29 -23.23 31.80 5.23
N VAL A 30 -23.34 33.07 5.66
CA VAL A 30 -24.28 33.45 6.72
C VAL A 30 -25.70 33.51 6.09
N LYS A 31 -26.19 32.35 5.63
CA LYS A 31 -27.64 32.15 5.52
C LYS A 31 -28.15 31.86 6.91
N PRO A 32 -29.18 32.58 7.41
CA PRO A 32 -29.84 32.18 8.64
C PRO A 32 -30.26 30.72 8.45
N ARG A 33 -29.69 29.84 9.26
CA ARG A 33 -30.05 28.42 9.21
C ARG A 33 -31.49 28.28 9.59
N PHE A 34 -32.37 28.00 8.62
CA PHE A 34 -33.58 27.26 8.93
C PHE A 34 -33.09 25.96 9.61
N ARG A 35 -33.34 25.80 10.90
CA ARG A 35 -33.02 24.58 11.66
C ARG A 35 -33.76 23.43 11.01
N GLN A 36 -33.13 22.75 10.07
CA GLN A 36 -33.57 21.41 9.65
C GLN A 36 -33.40 20.45 10.84
N ARG A 37 -34.44 20.34 11.66
CA ARG A 37 -34.58 19.19 12.54
C ARG A 37 -34.85 18.00 11.65
N ARG A 38 -33.87 17.06 11.57
CA ARG A 38 -34.08 15.71 11.04
C ARG A 38 -35.34 15.14 11.73
N ALA A 39 -36.37 14.87 10.95
CA ALA A 39 -37.46 14.01 11.38
C ALA A 39 -36.88 12.60 11.58
N GLU A 40 -36.94 12.11 12.81
CA GLU A 40 -36.75 10.69 13.10
C GLU A 40 -37.80 9.89 12.33
N GLU A 41 -37.35 8.91 11.55
CA GLU A 41 -38.21 7.89 10.93
C GLU A 41 -38.99 7.18 12.02
N LYS A 42 -40.23 7.56 12.24
CA LYS A 42 -41.21 6.74 12.93
C LYS A 42 -42.09 6.03 11.90
N THR A 43 -42.17 4.73 12.07
CA THR A 43 -43.04 3.74 11.44
C THR A 43 -44.41 4.28 11.02
N PRO A 44 -44.99 3.77 9.93
CA PRO A 44 -46.24 4.26 9.41
C PRO A 44 -47.40 3.91 10.33
N SER A 45 -48.04 4.93 10.87
CA SER A 45 -49.30 4.89 11.55
C SER A 45 -50.40 5.45 10.64
N PRO A 46 -51.68 5.12 10.82
CA PRO A 46 -52.68 4.98 9.76
C PRO A 46 -53.18 6.30 9.22
N ARG A 47 -53.58 6.26 7.93
CA ARG A 47 -54.33 7.22 7.14
C ARG A 47 -54.72 8.50 7.87
N ALA A 48 -53.91 9.56 7.65
CA ALA A 48 -54.36 10.91 7.93
C ALA A 48 -55.44 11.29 6.93
N THR A 49 -56.60 11.62 7.44
CA THR A 49 -57.68 12.32 6.77
C THR A 49 -57.12 13.59 6.15
N THR A 50 -57.40 13.84 4.88
CA THR A 50 -57.16 15.12 4.20
C THR A 50 -57.63 16.27 5.08
N PRO A 51 -56.78 17.27 5.40
CA PRO A 51 -57.24 18.46 6.11
C PRO A 51 -58.29 19.18 5.29
N SER A 52 -59.34 19.63 5.94
CA SER A 52 -60.37 20.44 5.32
C SER A 52 -59.71 21.70 4.69
N PRO A 53 -60.19 22.20 3.56
CA PRO A 53 -59.57 23.33 2.85
C PRO A 53 -59.50 24.65 3.66
N ASN A 54 -60.07 24.69 4.86
CA ASN A 54 -60.23 25.92 5.69
C ASN A 54 -59.40 25.86 7.00
N SER A 55 -58.34 25.07 7.12
CA SER A 55 -57.49 25.12 8.31
C SER A 55 -56.27 26.02 8.09
N CYS A 56 -56.17 27.08 8.89
CA CYS A 56 -54.99 27.91 9.00
C CYS A 56 -53.76 27.05 9.32
N GLY A 57 -52.63 27.22 8.63
CA GLY A 57 -51.40 26.59 9.02
C GLY A 57 -50.95 27.09 10.42
N ALA A 58 -50.93 26.23 11.43
CA ALA A 58 -50.45 26.64 12.76
C ALA A 58 -48.90 26.76 12.74
N PRO A 59 -48.32 27.90 13.13
CA PRO A 59 -46.85 28.03 13.19
C PRO A 59 -46.29 27.14 14.26
N ILE A 60 -45.20 26.44 13.93
CA ILE A 60 -44.43 25.63 14.90
C ILE A 60 -43.23 26.46 15.35
N ASN A 61 -43.19 26.87 16.60
CA ASN A 61 -42.14 27.74 17.15
C ASN A 61 -41.92 29.05 16.34
N GLY A 62 -42.99 29.67 15.86
CA GLY A 62 -42.91 30.90 15.08
C GLY A 62 -42.61 30.70 13.59
N LEU A 63 -42.33 29.49 13.11
CA LEU A 63 -42.10 29.17 11.71
C LEU A 63 -43.42 28.67 11.05
N LEU A 64 -43.83 29.32 10.01
CA LEU A 64 -44.89 28.87 9.09
C LEU A 64 -44.22 28.40 7.79
N ASP A 65 -44.06 27.07 7.66
CA ASP A 65 -43.42 26.44 6.50
C ASP A 65 -44.47 25.85 5.55
N LEU A 66 -44.64 26.49 4.41
CA LEU A 66 -45.48 26.10 3.28
C LEU A 66 -44.61 25.78 2.04
N SER A 67 -43.35 25.54 2.22
CA SER A 67 -42.43 25.21 1.11
C SER A 67 -42.85 23.92 0.38
N ARG A 68 -42.68 23.90 -0.94
CA ARG A 68 -43.04 22.78 -1.83
C ARG A 68 -44.51 22.38 -1.81
N SER A 69 -45.39 23.28 -1.36
CA SER A 69 -46.83 22.99 -1.21
C SER A 69 -47.59 23.01 -2.52
N LYS A 70 -47.03 23.57 -3.61
CA LYS A 70 -47.69 23.76 -4.93
C LYS A 70 -49.06 24.39 -4.83
N LEU A 71 -49.22 25.35 -3.95
CA LEU A 71 -50.43 26.13 -3.80
C LEU A 71 -50.48 27.21 -4.88
N SER A 72 -51.67 27.44 -5.47
CA SER A 72 -51.88 28.63 -6.29
C SER A 72 -51.86 29.88 -5.42
N SER A 73 -51.67 31.04 -6.04
CA SER A 73 -51.73 32.35 -5.35
C SER A 73 -53.06 32.58 -4.62
N GLU A 74 -54.19 32.14 -5.22
CA GLU A 74 -55.48 32.20 -4.64
C GLU A 74 -55.67 31.28 -3.44
N GLU A 75 -55.16 30.04 -3.55
CA GLU A 75 -55.17 29.06 -2.44
C GLU A 75 -54.28 29.49 -1.27
N LEU A 76 -53.15 30.12 -1.56
CA LEU A 76 -52.29 30.69 -0.53
C LEU A 76 -52.95 31.84 0.17
N SER A 77 -53.58 32.77 -0.59
CA SER A 77 -54.32 33.90 -0.05
C SER A 77 -55.50 33.45 0.83
N ALA A 78 -56.22 32.43 0.39
CA ALA A 78 -57.36 31.87 1.16
C ALA A 78 -56.88 31.17 2.45
N LYS A 79 -55.68 30.55 2.45
CA LYS A 79 -55.08 29.94 3.67
C LYS A 79 -54.56 30.96 4.67
N LEU A 80 -54.21 32.15 4.22
CA LEU A 80 -53.65 33.22 5.03
C LEU A 80 -54.69 34.35 5.24
N ASP A 81 -56.01 34.06 5.07
CA ASP A 81 -57.06 34.98 5.25
C ASP A 81 -57.04 35.62 6.68
N PRO A 82 -56.81 36.93 6.80
CA PRO A 82 -56.71 37.62 8.07
C PRO A 82 -57.98 37.48 8.94
N ASP A 83 -59.17 37.41 8.32
CA ASP A 83 -60.43 37.33 9.05
C ASP A 83 -60.62 35.95 9.72
N LEU A 84 -59.95 34.89 9.19
CA LEU A 84 -60.07 33.54 9.67
C LEU A 84 -58.89 33.15 10.59
N CYS A 85 -57.73 33.79 10.47
CA CYS A 85 -56.44 33.30 11.04
C CYS A 85 -55.71 34.34 11.88
N GLN A 86 -56.30 35.43 12.30
CA GLN A 86 -55.64 36.61 12.90
C GLN A 86 -54.71 36.25 14.10
N ASP A 87 -55.16 35.39 15.02
CA ASP A 87 -54.40 35.02 16.21
C ASP A 87 -53.18 34.10 15.89
N GLN A 88 -53.27 33.29 14.85
CA GLN A 88 -52.22 32.39 14.45
C GLN A 88 -51.16 33.09 13.60
N LEU A 89 -51.54 33.99 12.72
CA LEU A 89 -50.67 34.76 11.87
C LEU A 89 -49.84 35.78 12.65
N GLY A 90 -50.40 36.33 13.74
CA GLY A 90 -49.68 37.26 14.62
C GLY A 90 -48.46 36.62 15.34
N ALA A 91 -48.42 35.30 15.47
CA ALA A 91 -47.30 34.57 16.08
C ALA A 91 -46.21 34.12 15.09
N VAL A 92 -46.35 34.44 13.78
CA VAL A 92 -45.39 34.05 12.76
C VAL A 92 -44.18 34.99 12.77
N LEU A 93 -43.01 34.42 13.03
CA LEU A 93 -41.71 35.11 12.96
C LEU A 93 -40.99 34.83 11.65
N GLU A 94 -41.09 33.60 11.15
CA GLU A 94 -40.45 33.12 9.93
C GLU A 94 -41.50 32.53 8.99
N PHE A 95 -41.49 32.94 7.74
CA PHE A 95 -42.41 32.45 6.69
C PHE A 95 -41.64 31.88 5.51
N ASN A 96 -41.89 30.62 5.19
CA ASN A 96 -41.25 29.91 4.08
C ASN A 96 -42.28 29.38 3.09
N VAL A 97 -42.23 29.91 1.85
CA VAL A 97 -43.02 29.46 0.69
C VAL A 97 -42.14 29.10 -0.49
N SER A 98 -40.90 28.75 -0.24
CA SER A 98 -39.94 28.40 -1.29
C SER A 98 -40.37 27.15 -2.08
N HIS A 99 -39.99 27.09 -3.37
CA HIS A 99 -40.28 25.96 -4.26
C HIS A 99 -41.75 25.60 -4.42
N SER A 100 -42.65 26.59 -4.34
CA SER A 100 -44.10 26.36 -4.32
C SER A 100 -44.80 26.69 -5.66
N ASP A 101 -44.01 27.03 -6.68
CA ASP A 101 -44.50 27.39 -8.04
C ASP A 101 -45.48 28.58 -8.05
N LEU A 102 -45.35 29.47 -7.07
CA LEU A 102 -46.25 30.64 -6.89
C LEU A 102 -46.04 31.67 -7.99
N GLU A 103 -47.11 32.06 -8.65
CA GLU A 103 -47.16 33.10 -9.66
C GLU A 103 -47.89 34.32 -9.12
N MET A 104 -47.15 35.36 -8.70
CA MET A 104 -47.68 36.60 -8.14
C MET A 104 -46.70 37.76 -8.31
N ASP A 105 -47.15 38.96 -8.11
CA ASP A 105 -46.25 40.10 -8.00
C ASP A 105 -45.74 40.29 -6.55
N LEU A 106 -44.62 41.00 -6.43
CA LEU A 106 -43.95 41.24 -5.14
C LEU A 106 -44.83 42.01 -4.15
N LEU A 107 -45.66 42.94 -4.61
CA LEU A 107 -46.58 43.72 -3.77
C LEU A 107 -47.62 42.78 -3.16
N SER A 108 -48.22 41.91 -3.95
CA SER A 108 -49.17 40.90 -3.49
C SER A 108 -48.55 39.98 -2.43
N LEU A 109 -47.26 39.57 -2.62
CA LEU A 109 -46.55 38.82 -1.61
C LEU A 109 -46.41 39.59 -0.28
N PHE A 110 -46.07 40.88 -0.31
CA PHE A 110 -45.95 41.70 0.89
C PHE A 110 -47.29 41.95 1.57
N ILE A 111 -48.39 42.06 0.82
CA ILE A 111 -49.72 42.16 1.38
C ILE A 111 -50.09 40.93 2.21
N LEU A 112 -49.68 39.75 1.79
CA LEU A 112 -49.89 38.50 2.54
C LEU A 112 -49.20 38.49 3.92
N PHE A 113 -48.13 39.30 4.12
CA PHE A 113 -47.43 39.39 5.40
C PHE A 113 -48.03 40.45 6.35
N LEU A 114 -48.91 41.33 5.89
CA LEU A 114 -49.46 42.41 6.74
C LEU A 114 -50.06 41.92 8.06
N PRO A 115 -50.73 40.76 8.11
CA PRO A 115 -51.24 40.21 9.36
C PRO A 115 -50.13 39.72 10.33
N MET A 116 -48.91 39.46 9.80
CA MET A 116 -47.75 38.93 10.57
C MET A 116 -46.94 40.10 11.15
N LYS A 117 -47.41 40.72 12.23
CA LYS A 117 -46.84 41.97 12.77
C LYS A 117 -45.37 41.86 13.20
N ASP A 118 -44.94 40.69 13.69
CA ASP A 118 -43.61 40.44 14.24
C ASP A 118 -42.72 39.62 13.27
N ILE A 119 -43.07 39.53 12.00
CA ILE A 119 -42.32 38.78 10.99
C ILE A 119 -40.88 39.33 10.89
N GLN A 120 -39.90 38.40 10.95
CA GLN A 120 -38.49 38.68 10.87
C GLN A 120 -37.85 38.21 9.57
N SER A 121 -38.35 37.11 9.00
CA SER A 121 -37.72 36.41 7.89
C SER A 121 -38.75 35.86 6.92
N VAL A 122 -38.52 36.05 5.61
CA VAL A 122 -39.31 35.50 4.53
C VAL A 122 -38.40 34.81 3.51
N ASP A 123 -38.68 33.53 3.23
CA ASP A 123 -38.11 32.80 2.10
C ASP A 123 -39.20 32.47 1.07
N ALA A 124 -39.17 33.19 -0.06
CA ALA A 124 -40.02 32.98 -1.21
C ALA A 124 -39.22 32.60 -2.47
N SER A 125 -38.08 31.96 -2.29
CA SER A 125 -37.19 31.55 -3.38
C SER A 125 -37.77 30.42 -4.24
N TYR A 126 -37.30 30.28 -5.46
CA TYR A 126 -37.73 29.25 -6.40
C TYR A 126 -39.24 29.29 -6.69
N ASN A 127 -39.76 30.48 -7.03
CA ASN A 127 -41.13 30.70 -7.44
C ASN A 127 -41.18 31.50 -8.78
N LYS A 128 -42.33 31.98 -9.18
CA LYS A 128 -42.57 32.84 -10.37
C LYS A 128 -42.95 34.24 -9.97
N ILE A 129 -42.32 34.80 -8.94
CA ILE A 129 -42.60 36.14 -8.44
C ILE A 129 -42.00 37.15 -9.39
N THR A 130 -42.82 38.13 -9.77
CA THR A 130 -42.47 39.25 -10.67
C THR A 130 -42.57 40.59 -9.96
N ILE A 131 -42.01 41.64 -10.55
CA ILE A 131 -42.21 43.02 -10.12
C ILE A 131 -43.01 43.73 -11.21
N ASN A 132 -44.26 44.14 -10.90
CA ASN A 132 -45.07 44.99 -11.76
C ASN A 132 -44.78 46.47 -11.47
N ASN A 133 -44.63 47.29 -12.48
CA ASN A 133 -44.25 48.71 -12.38
C ASN A 133 -45.28 49.62 -11.76
N ILE A 134 -46.33 49.11 -11.18
CA ILE A 134 -47.44 49.88 -10.64
C ILE A 134 -47.44 49.83 -9.11
N ASP A 135 -47.24 50.98 -8.46
CA ASP A 135 -47.34 51.23 -6.99
C ASP A 135 -46.43 50.46 -6.02
N VAL A 136 -45.17 50.22 -6.39
CA VAL A 136 -44.19 49.54 -5.48
C VAL A 136 -43.73 50.47 -4.35
N GLU A 137 -44.00 51.78 -4.39
CA GLU A 137 -43.69 52.71 -3.29
C GLU A 137 -44.49 52.41 -2.00
N ALA A 138 -45.62 51.73 -2.09
CA ALA A 138 -46.39 51.31 -0.94
C ALA A 138 -45.59 50.37 0.02
N ILE A 139 -44.72 49.49 -0.50
CA ILE A 139 -43.94 48.51 0.31
C ILE A 139 -43.00 49.23 1.28
N CYS A 140 -42.46 50.40 0.92
CA CYS A 140 -41.58 51.16 1.81
C CYS A 140 -42.23 51.61 3.11
N HIS A 141 -43.56 51.72 3.11
CA HIS A 141 -44.36 52.26 4.21
C HIS A 141 -45.02 51.17 5.06
N PHE A 142 -44.79 49.89 4.75
CA PHE A 142 -45.35 48.82 5.55
C PHE A 142 -44.79 48.82 6.96
N PRO A 143 -45.60 48.57 8.00
CA PRO A 143 -45.20 48.71 9.39
C PRO A 143 -44.43 47.51 9.94
N PHE A 144 -43.46 47.02 9.21
CA PHE A 144 -42.63 45.91 9.63
C PHE A 144 -41.45 46.42 10.49
N SER A 145 -41.55 46.31 11.82
CA SER A 145 -40.52 46.80 12.73
C SER A 145 -39.32 45.87 12.85
N ASN A 146 -39.54 44.56 12.69
CA ASN A 146 -38.53 43.51 12.94
C ASN A 146 -38.10 42.74 11.66
N PHE A 147 -38.61 43.09 10.48
CA PHE A 147 -38.33 42.41 9.23
C PHE A 147 -36.90 42.67 8.77
N SER A 148 -36.07 41.61 8.81
CA SER A 148 -34.63 41.72 8.59
C SER A 148 -34.09 40.86 7.44
N PHE A 149 -34.79 39.79 7.05
CA PHE A 149 -34.34 38.86 6.03
C PHE A 149 -35.41 38.65 4.94
N LEU A 150 -35.01 38.82 3.67
CA LEU A 150 -35.83 38.53 2.50
C LEU A 150 -35.05 37.71 1.48
N ASN A 151 -35.51 36.50 1.18
CA ASN A 151 -35.02 35.68 0.09
C ASN A 151 -36.08 35.54 -1.01
N ILE A 152 -35.83 36.17 -2.16
CA ILE A 152 -36.64 36.05 -3.37
C ILE A 152 -35.79 35.60 -4.55
N SER A 153 -34.72 34.84 -4.27
CA SER A 153 -33.84 34.27 -5.30
C SER A 153 -34.59 33.29 -6.21
N ASN A 154 -34.04 33.03 -7.39
CA ASN A 154 -34.65 32.12 -8.37
C ASN A 154 -36.10 32.45 -8.71
N ASN A 155 -36.38 33.75 -8.89
CA ASN A 155 -37.65 34.30 -9.38
C ASN A 155 -37.38 35.15 -10.62
N PRO A 156 -38.36 35.31 -11.57
CA PRO A 156 -38.18 36.09 -12.79
C PRO A 156 -38.30 37.61 -12.56
N ILE A 157 -37.48 38.17 -11.68
CA ILE A 157 -37.43 39.59 -11.37
C ILE A 157 -36.46 40.26 -12.35
N ASN A 158 -36.95 41.21 -13.17
CA ASN A 158 -36.16 41.80 -14.25
C ASN A 158 -35.51 43.15 -13.90
N SER A 159 -36.10 43.92 -12.98
CA SER A 159 -35.61 45.26 -12.62
C SER A 159 -35.84 45.56 -11.14
N LEU A 160 -34.94 46.35 -10.55
CA LEU A 160 -35.05 46.87 -9.18
C LEU A 160 -35.39 48.39 -9.16
N GLU A 161 -35.60 49.02 -10.31
CA GLU A 161 -35.76 50.48 -10.40
C GLU A 161 -36.92 51.00 -9.58
N THR A 162 -38.04 50.30 -9.61
CA THR A 162 -39.25 50.66 -8.88
C THR A 162 -39.39 49.98 -7.55
N MET A 163 -38.48 49.06 -7.22
CA MET A 163 -38.52 48.26 -5.98
C MET A 163 -38.23 49.15 -4.76
N CYS A 164 -39.16 49.14 -3.82
CA CYS A 164 -38.97 49.71 -2.51
C CYS A 164 -39.12 48.61 -1.45
N LEU A 165 -38.25 48.59 -0.45
CA LEU A 165 -38.23 47.59 0.61
C LEU A 165 -38.19 48.28 1.97
N PRO A 166 -38.69 47.63 3.03
CA PRO A 166 -38.57 48.14 4.38
C PRO A 166 -37.13 48.45 4.79
N PRO A 167 -36.85 49.60 5.40
CA PRO A 167 -35.48 50.00 5.77
C PRO A 167 -34.88 49.17 6.88
N THR A 168 -35.64 48.24 7.47
CA THR A 168 -35.22 47.31 8.53
C THR A 168 -34.48 46.12 7.99
N ILE A 169 -34.51 45.85 6.69
CA ILE A 169 -33.87 44.70 6.06
C ILE A 169 -32.34 44.79 6.22
N THR A 170 -31.78 43.73 6.75
CA THR A 170 -30.33 43.55 6.91
C THR A 170 -29.78 42.59 5.85
N VAL A 171 -30.56 41.63 5.38
CA VAL A 171 -30.15 40.61 4.42
C VAL A 171 -31.18 40.50 3.29
N ILE A 172 -30.74 40.57 2.05
CA ILE A 172 -31.57 40.32 0.87
C ILE A 172 -30.87 39.36 -0.09
N ASP A 173 -31.59 38.32 -0.54
CA ASP A 173 -31.10 37.39 -1.58
C ASP A 173 -31.95 37.55 -2.86
N LEU A 174 -31.29 38.09 -3.90
CA LEU A 174 -31.80 38.31 -5.24
C LEU A 174 -31.06 37.43 -6.27
N SER A 175 -30.45 36.38 -5.82
CA SER A 175 -29.62 35.51 -6.69
C SER A 175 -30.47 34.79 -7.73
N PHE A 176 -29.92 34.58 -8.93
CA PHE A 176 -30.57 33.85 -10.01
C PHE A 176 -31.94 34.41 -10.39
N THR A 177 -32.07 35.72 -10.37
CA THR A 177 -33.19 36.47 -10.96
C THR A 177 -32.75 36.99 -12.34
N ASN A 178 -33.55 37.77 -13.00
CA ASN A 178 -33.20 38.35 -14.30
C ASN A 178 -32.81 39.84 -14.21
N ILE A 179 -32.28 40.25 -13.07
CA ILE A 179 -31.91 41.65 -12.85
C ILE A 179 -30.74 42.02 -13.74
N SER A 180 -30.90 43.14 -14.48
CA SER A 180 -29.85 43.69 -15.36
C SER A 180 -29.14 44.89 -14.78
N THR A 181 -29.74 45.60 -13.83
CA THR A 181 -29.16 46.79 -13.19
C THR A 181 -29.56 46.89 -11.73
N ILE A 182 -28.65 47.43 -10.90
CA ILE A 182 -28.95 47.82 -9.51
C ILE A 182 -29.00 49.35 -9.49
N PRO A 183 -30.17 49.95 -9.26
CA PRO A 183 -30.29 51.40 -9.22
C PRO A 183 -29.46 52.02 -8.09
N ALA A 184 -28.82 53.15 -8.35
CA ALA A 184 -27.96 53.80 -7.35
C ALA A 184 -28.71 54.16 -6.05
N ASN A 185 -30.03 54.41 -6.15
CA ASN A 185 -30.87 54.75 -5.00
C ASN A 185 -31.44 53.53 -4.26
N PHE A 186 -31.37 52.31 -4.82
CA PHE A 186 -31.89 51.10 -4.20
C PHE A 186 -31.22 50.83 -2.86
N ALA A 187 -29.89 50.74 -2.84
CA ALA A 187 -29.12 50.50 -1.64
C ALA A 187 -29.18 51.68 -0.64
N LYS A 188 -29.33 52.94 -1.11
CA LYS A 188 -29.45 54.11 -0.24
C LYS A 188 -30.71 54.10 0.61
N LYS A 189 -31.78 53.50 0.13
CA LYS A 189 -33.05 53.37 0.88
C LYS A 189 -32.96 52.31 1.98
N LEU A 190 -32.04 51.35 1.89
CA LEU A 190 -31.85 50.25 2.83
C LEU A 190 -30.70 50.53 3.82
N SER A 191 -30.97 51.41 4.79
CA SER A 191 -29.93 51.91 5.71
C SER A 191 -29.30 50.86 6.63
N LYS A 192 -29.98 49.73 6.86
CA LYS A 192 -29.53 48.63 7.71
C LYS A 192 -29.03 47.42 6.92
N LEU A 193 -28.99 47.49 5.58
CA LEU A 193 -28.62 46.36 4.74
C LEU A 193 -27.12 45.98 4.97
N GLU A 194 -26.87 44.76 5.44
CA GLU A 194 -25.54 44.21 5.68
C GLU A 194 -25.13 43.20 4.60
N HIS A 195 -26.09 42.42 4.09
CA HIS A 195 -25.82 41.38 3.12
C HIS A 195 -26.76 41.47 1.92
N MET A 196 -26.19 41.54 0.72
CA MET A 196 -26.94 41.54 -0.55
C MET A 196 -26.35 40.47 -1.49
N TYR A 197 -27.17 39.45 -1.82
CA TYR A 197 -26.78 38.38 -2.74
C TYR A 197 -27.50 38.63 -4.09
N VAL A 198 -26.76 38.76 -5.17
CA VAL A 198 -27.25 38.99 -6.53
C VAL A 198 -26.56 38.09 -7.56
N GLN A 199 -25.98 37.00 -7.12
CA GLN A 199 -25.30 36.04 -8.01
C GLN A 199 -26.28 35.42 -9.01
N GLY A 200 -25.80 34.99 -10.20
CA GLY A 200 -26.66 34.37 -11.21
C GLY A 200 -27.54 35.32 -12.01
N ASN A 201 -27.34 36.63 -11.90
CA ASN A 201 -28.12 37.66 -12.62
C ASN A 201 -27.40 38.12 -13.91
N GLN A 202 -28.10 38.82 -14.79
CA GLN A 202 -27.54 39.41 -16.03
C GLN A 202 -27.22 40.90 -15.85
N LEU A 203 -26.46 41.21 -14.79
CA LEU A 203 -26.15 42.61 -14.49
C LEU A 203 -25.28 43.24 -15.57
N ILE A 204 -25.66 44.45 -16.07
CA ILE A 204 -24.99 45.14 -17.15
C ILE A 204 -24.01 46.21 -16.60
N TYR A 205 -22.71 46.13 -16.99
CA TYR A 205 -21.62 47.02 -16.57
C TYR A 205 -21.17 47.92 -17.74
N THR A 206 -21.21 49.25 -17.60
CA THR A 206 -20.61 50.18 -18.57
C THR A 206 -19.38 50.84 -17.95
N VAL A 207 -18.24 50.66 -18.60
CA VAL A 207 -17.04 51.50 -18.34
C VAL A 207 -17.26 52.81 -19.10
N ARG A 208 -17.52 53.92 -18.43
CA ARG A 208 -17.29 55.23 -19.00
C ARG A 208 -15.79 55.59 -18.93
N THR A 209 -15.14 55.62 -20.05
CA THR A 209 -13.83 56.28 -20.21
C THR A 209 -14.09 57.80 -20.32
N GLU A 210 -14.27 58.48 -19.21
CA GLU A 210 -14.16 59.92 -19.16
C GLU A 210 -13.05 60.32 -18.17
N SER A 211 -12.15 61.17 -18.67
CA SER A 211 -11.06 61.76 -17.95
C SER A 211 -11.50 62.48 -16.65
N PRO A 212 -10.69 62.45 -15.59
CA PRO A 212 -11.05 63.03 -14.31
C PRO A 212 -11.04 64.58 -14.39
N SER A 213 -12.17 65.19 -14.41
CA SER A 213 -12.29 66.60 -14.07
C SER A 213 -13.29 66.78 -12.95
N ALA A 214 -12.79 67.37 -11.85
CA ALA A 214 -13.49 68.01 -10.75
C ALA A 214 -14.15 67.13 -9.68
N ALA A 215 -13.46 67.07 -8.56
CA ALA A 215 -13.97 66.64 -7.27
C ALA A 215 -15.25 67.37 -6.86
N THR A 216 -16.37 66.64 -6.72
CA THR A 216 -17.49 67.09 -5.95
C THR A 216 -17.69 66.15 -4.77
N ARG A 217 -17.55 66.76 -3.55
CA ARG A 217 -17.78 66.09 -2.24
C ARG A 217 -19.24 65.56 -2.22
N SER A 218 -19.37 64.27 -1.95
CA SER A 218 -20.66 63.63 -1.68
C SER A 218 -21.25 64.07 -0.34
N PRO A 219 -22.56 64.25 -0.19
CA PRO A 219 -23.20 64.54 1.07
C PRO A 219 -23.24 63.31 2.02
N PRO A 220 -23.36 63.53 3.34
CA PRO A 220 -23.34 62.47 4.32
C PRO A 220 -24.63 61.65 4.32
N GLY A 221 -24.54 60.42 3.97
CA GLY A 221 -25.66 59.45 3.93
C GLY A 221 -25.10 58.11 3.44
N THR A 222 -24.11 57.57 4.15
CA THR A 222 -23.49 56.29 3.84
C THR A 222 -24.36 55.13 4.27
N VAL A 223 -24.79 54.32 3.34
CA VAL A 223 -25.51 53.07 3.56
C VAL A 223 -24.47 51.95 3.79
N HIS A 224 -24.64 51.25 4.89
CA HIS A 224 -23.80 50.10 5.23
C HIS A 224 -24.30 48.84 4.55
N ILE A 225 -23.64 48.35 3.51
CA ILE A 225 -23.89 47.04 2.92
C ILE A 225 -22.71 46.14 3.21
N SER A 226 -22.93 45.04 3.93
CA SER A 226 -21.85 44.10 4.30
C SER A 226 -21.63 42.97 3.32
N ALA A 227 -22.57 42.67 2.40
CA ALA A 227 -22.36 41.67 1.35
C ALA A 227 -23.10 41.98 0.04
N ILE A 228 -22.41 41.89 -1.09
CA ILE A 228 -22.98 42.07 -2.44
C ILE A 228 -22.43 40.95 -3.35
N SER A 229 -23.34 40.35 -4.15
CA SER A 229 -23.01 39.29 -5.11
C SER A 229 -23.49 39.63 -6.51
N PHE A 230 -22.63 39.63 -7.54
CA PHE A 230 -22.91 40.07 -8.91
C PHE A 230 -22.66 38.95 -9.94
N VAL A 231 -23.38 38.97 -11.08
CA VAL A 231 -23.20 38.06 -12.20
C VAL A 231 -23.36 38.75 -13.55
N ARG A 232 -22.54 38.37 -14.46
CA ARG A 232 -22.33 38.58 -15.91
C ARG A 232 -22.95 39.79 -16.56
N ASN A 233 -22.09 40.51 -17.35
CA ASN A 233 -22.55 41.66 -18.04
C ASN A 233 -21.93 42.00 -19.40
N GLN A 234 -22.80 42.54 -20.25
CA GLN A 234 -22.46 43.42 -21.37
C GLN A 234 -23.13 44.77 -21.15
N ALA A 235 -22.30 45.82 -21.03
CA ALA A 235 -22.57 47.24 -21.05
C ALA A 235 -23.24 47.95 -19.80
N GLY A 236 -22.46 48.53 -18.99
CA GLY A 236 -22.42 49.92 -18.52
C GLY A 236 -23.38 50.45 -17.48
N THR A 237 -23.10 50.20 -16.17
CA THR A 237 -23.28 51.25 -15.15
C THR A 237 -22.09 51.22 -14.20
N PRO A 238 -21.61 52.39 -13.69
CA PRO A 238 -20.40 52.41 -12.87
C PRO A 238 -20.63 51.71 -11.53
N ILE A 239 -19.64 50.89 -11.11
CA ILE A 239 -19.49 50.37 -9.74
C ILE A 239 -19.39 51.54 -8.70
N GLU A 240 -19.43 52.77 -9.16
CA GLU A 240 -19.42 53.96 -8.31
C GLU A 240 -20.56 54.04 -7.27
N SER A 241 -21.52 53.13 -7.36
CA SER A 241 -22.64 53.04 -6.39
C SER A 241 -22.42 52.00 -5.29
N LEU A 242 -21.27 51.30 -5.23
CA LEU A 242 -20.97 50.38 -4.12
C LEU A 242 -20.73 51.18 -2.83
N PRO A 243 -21.36 50.81 -1.72
CA PRO A 243 -21.13 51.48 -0.44
C PRO A 243 -19.72 51.20 0.08
N GLU A 244 -19.09 52.18 0.68
CA GLU A 244 -17.71 52.14 1.17
C GLU A 244 -17.51 51.15 2.35
N ARG A 245 -18.59 50.67 2.97
CA ARG A 245 -18.54 49.82 4.18
C ARG A 245 -18.98 48.37 3.94
N VAL A 246 -18.87 47.91 2.72
CA VAL A 246 -19.11 46.49 2.39
C VAL A 246 -18.06 45.62 3.03
N LYS A 247 -18.48 44.64 3.84
CA LYS A 247 -17.59 43.64 4.46
C LYS A 247 -17.53 42.36 3.65
N HIS A 248 -18.62 41.95 3.00
CA HIS A 248 -18.69 40.71 2.24
C HIS A 248 -19.22 41.00 0.83
N LEU A 249 -18.37 40.73 -0.17
CA LEU A 249 -18.69 40.94 -1.58
C LEU A 249 -18.49 39.63 -2.36
N LYS A 250 -19.60 39.12 -2.93
CA LYS A 250 -19.59 38.00 -3.86
C LYS A 250 -19.93 38.45 -5.25
N VAL A 251 -18.95 38.37 -6.16
CA VAL A 251 -19.05 38.77 -7.57
C VAL A 251 -18.61 37.60 -8.48
N SER A 252 -19.01 36.41 -8.12
CA SER A 252 -18.71 35.21 -8.88
C SER A 252 -19.51 35.09 -10.16
N ASN A 253 -18.95 34.46 -11.18
CA ASN A 253 -19.54 34.17 -12.49
C ASN A 253 -20.01 35.45 -13.23
N CYS A 254 -19.22 36.54 -13.20
CA CYS A 254 -19.58 37.86 -13.71
C CYS A 254 -18.86 38.25 -15.01
N SER A 255 -18.05 37.36 -15.60
CA SER A 255 -17.20 37.68 -16.74
C SER A 255 -16.27 38.89 -16.50
N ILE A 256 -15.92 39.19 -15.25
CA ILE A 256 -15.01 40.28 -14.89
C ILE A 256 -13.63 39.96 -15.45
N VAL A 257 -13.02 40.93 -16.12
CA VAL A 257 -11.68 40.83 -16.70
C VAL A 257 -10.65 41.49 -15.78
N GLU A 258 -11.02 42.60 -15.15
CA GLU A 258 -10.21 43.38 -14.23
C GLU A 258 -11.08 44.12 -13.22
N LEU A 259 -10.51 44.44 -12.04
CA LEU A 259 -11.16 45.37 -11.10
C LEU A 259 -10.64 46.79 -11.33
N PRO A 260 -11.49 47.82 -11.08
CA PRO A 260 -11.06 49.21 -11.20
C PRO A 260 -9.93 49.58 -10.25
N GLU A 261 -9.06 50.49 -10.61
CA GLU A 261 -7.91 50.94 -9.80
C GLU A 261 -8.32 51.48 -8.42
N TRP A 262 -9.50 52.11 -8.34
CA TRP A 262 -10.04 52.66 -7.08
C TRP A 262 -10.63 51.61 -6.14
N PHE A 263 -10.77 50.37 -6.56
CA PHE A 263 -11.44 49.30 -5.78
C PHE A 263 -10.82 49.12 -4.39
N ALA A 264 -9.49 49.00 -4.31
CA ALA A 264 -8.77 48.77 -3.04
C ALA A 264 -8.94 49.97 -2.09
N ASP A 265 -8.89 51.21 -2.61
CA ASP A 265 -8.96 52.42 -1.81
C ASP A 265 -10.35 52.70 -1.26
N ARG A 266 -11.40 52.25 -1.98
CA ARG A 266 -12.78 52.46 -1.60
C ARG A 266 -13.35 51.38 -0.70
N MET A 267 -12.91 50.11 -0.88
CA MET A 267 -13.42 48.97 -0.14
C MET A 267 -12.61 48.66 1.13
N ARG A 268 -12.30 49.67 1.94
CA ARG A 268 -11.39 49.57 3.11
C ARG A 268 -11.91 48.72 4.23
N GLU A 269 -13.21 48.42 4.31
CA GLU A 269 -13.82 47.54 5.32
C GLU A 269 -14.05 46.10 4.81
N LEU A 270 -13.68 45.79 3.55
CA LEU A 270 -13.94 44.49 2.92
C LEU A 270 -13.13 43.40 3.58
N LEU A 271 -13.81 42.38 4.12
CA LEU A 271 -13.24 41.22 4.79
C LEU A 271 -13.25 39.95 3.91
N PHE A 272 -14.33 39.81 3.13
CA PHE A 272 -14.55 38.65 2.28
C PHE A 272 -14.81 39.08 0.82
N LEU A 273 -14.06 38.55 -0.12
CA LEU A 273 -14.19 38.78 -1.54
C LEU A 273 -14.20 37.46 -2.33
N ASP A 274 -15.32 37.21 -3.02
CA ASP A 274 -15.45 36.10 -3.97
C ASP A 274 -15.52 36.66 -5.40
N LEU A 275 -14.43 36.41 -6.14
CA LEU A 275 -14.26 36.75 -7.55
C LEU A 275 -14.24 35.49 -8.43
N SER A 276 -14.68 34.36 -7.93
CA SER A 276 -14.58 33.07 -8.61
C SER A 276 -15.35 33.04 -9.93
N ASN A 277 -14.97 32.14 -10.82
CA ASN A 277 -15.61 31.94 -12.12
C ASN A 277 -15.67 33.20 -13.00
N ASN A 278 -14.59 33.99 -12.99
CA ASN A 278 -14.44 35.19 -13.81
C ASN A 278 -13.40 35.01 -14.91
N ARG A 279 -13.00 36.07 -15.59
CA ARG A 279 -11.97 36.08 -16.63
C ARG A 279 -10.73 36.92 -16.24
N ILE A 280 -10.46 37.01 -14.96
CA ILE A 280 -9.39 37.85 -14.42
C ILE A 280 -8.06 37.21 -14.82
N SER A 281 -7.20 37.98 -15.49
CA SER A 281 -5.90 37.49 -15.97
C SER A 281 -4.72 37.96 -15.11
N MET A 282 -4.90 39.01 -14.34
CA MET A 282 -3.92 39.56 -13.40
C MET A 282 -4.60 39.83 -12.06
N LEU A 283 -3.91 39.56 -10.97
CA LEU A 283 -4.40 39.85 -9.65
C LEU A 283 -4.48 41.37 -9.47
N PRO A 284 -5.68 41.92 -9.15
CA PRO A 284 -5.85 43.36 -8.96
C PRO A 284 -5.25 43.83 -7.65
N ASN A 285 -5.18 45.16 -7.47
CA ASN A 285 -4.94 45.73 -6.15
C ASN A 285 -6.14 45.47 -5.27
N LEU A 286 -5.89 44.98 -4.04
CA LEU A 286 -6.89 44.53 -3.10
C LEU A 286 -6.82 45.31 -1.79
N PRO A 287 -7.96 45.48 -1.08
CA PRO A 287 -7.97 46.18 0.21
C PRO A 287 -7.20 45.42 1.29
N LEU A 288 -6.44 46.15 2.12
CA LEU A 288 -5.61 45.57 3.19
C LEU A 288 -6.41 44.91 4.32
N SER A 289 -7.71 45.25 4.43
CA SER A 289 -8.63 44.65 5.42
C SER A 289 -9.01 43.21 5.12
N LEU A 290 -8.74 42.74 3.89
CA LEU A 290 -9.24 41.47 3.36
C LEU A 290 -8.71 40.27 4.18
N GLN A 291 -9.63 39.41 4.64
CA GLN A 291 -9.35 38.18 5.37
C GLN A 291 -9.52 36.93 4.50
N HIS A 292 -10.51 36.94 3.60
CA HIS A 292 -10.83 35.83 2.72
C HIS A 292 -10.90 36.29 1.27
N LEU A 293 -10.15 35.63 0.39
CA LEU A 293 -10.13 35.88 -1.03
C LEU A 293 -10.34 34.58 -1.80
N ASP A 294 -11.42 34.52 -2.60
CA ASP A 294 -11.60 33.49 -3.61
C ASP A 294 -11.54 34.10 -5.01
N ILE A 295 -10.59 33.67 -5.80
CA ILE A 295 -10.40 34.07 -7.20
C ILE A 295 -10.21 32.82 -8.08
N SER A 296 -10.87 31.75 -7.68
CA SER A 296 -10.83 30.47 -8.40
C SER A 296 -11.52 30.56 -9.78
N HIS A 297 -11.21 29.58 -10.65
CA HIS A 297 -11.80 29.47 -11.98
C HIS A 297 -11.66 30.75 -12.82
N SER A 298 -10.44 31.30 -12.91
CA SER A 298 -10.08 32.48 -13.66
C SER A 298 -8.89 32.20 -14.61
N ASP A 299 -8.24 33.25 -15.12
CA ASP A 299 -7.14 33.15 -16.09
C ASP A 299 -5.80 33.65 -15.54
N ILE A 300 -5.63 33.66 -14.21
CA ILE A 300 -4.47 34.23 -13.53
C ILE A 300 -3.23 33.37 -13.80
N LYS A 301 -2.13 34.00 -14.15
CA LYS A 301 -0.86 33.36 -14.48
C LYS A 301 0.23 33.55 -13.40
N VAL A 302 0.19 34.68 -12.71
CA VAL A 302 1.23 35.08 -11.75
C VAL A 302 0.60 35.78 -10.54
N ILE A 303 1.12 35.51 -9.35
CA ILE A 303 0.80 36.26 -8.13
C ILE A 303 1.83 37.38 -8.00
N PRO A 304 1.42 38.64 -7.92
CA PRO A 304 2.34 39.78 -7.86
C PRO A 304 2.99 39.92 -6.48
N PRO A 305 4.18 40.56 -6.35
CA PRO A 305 4.84 40.83 -5.05
C PRO A 305 3.99 41.66 -4.09
N THR A 306 3.09 42.49 -4.61
CA THR A 306 2.15 43.33 -3.84
C THR A 306 1.16 42.50 -3.00
N PHE A 307 0.97 41.22 -3.34
CA PHE A 307 0.11 40.31 -2.58
C PHE A 307 0.54 40.16 -1.10
N LYS A 308 1.82 40.27 -0.82
CA LYS A 308 2.38 40.25 0.54
C LYS A 308 1.85 41.35 1.45
N SER A 309 1.36 42.47 0.89
CA SER A 309 0.82 43.58 1.68
C SER A 309 -0.52 43.28 2.35
N LEU A 310 -1.21 42.22 1.95
CA LEU A 310 -2.49 41.79 2.53
C LEU A 310 -2.30 41.19 3.93
N SER A 311 -1.90 41.99 4.88
CA SER A 311 -1.49 41.57 6.22
C SER A 311 -2.61 40.99 7.09
N ASN A 312 -3.85 41.01 6.67
CA ASN A 312 -5.00 40.41 7.34
C ASN A 312 -5.54 39.16 6.67
N LEU A 313 -4.99 38.77 5.50
CA LEU A 313 -5.47 37.64 4.73
C LEU A 313 -5.15 36.31 5.42
N THR A 314 -6.20 35.57 5.75
CA THR A 314 -6.12 34.26 6.42
C THR A 314 -6.47 33.09 5.49
N ALA A 315 -7.37 33.29 4.53
CA ALA A 315 -7.77 32.26 3.59
C ALA A 315 -7.69 32.77 2.13
N PHE A 316 -7.04 31.99 1.29
CA PHE A 316 -6.85 32.31 -0.13
C PHE A 316 -7.12 31.11 -1.01
N SER A 317 -8.05 31.27 -1.95
CA SER A 317 -8.34 30.29 -2.99
C SER A 317 -8.06 30.86 -4.38
N ILE A 318 -7.22 30.18 -5.15
CA ILE A 318 -6.86 30.49 -6.53
C ILE A 318 -6.89 29.21 -7.39
N GLN A 319 -7.74 28.25 -7.01
CA GLN A 319 -7.86 27.00 -7.74
C GLN A 319 -8.29 27.20 -9.20
N ASN A 320 -7.95 26.25 -10.05
CA ASN A 320 -8.34 26.22 -11.46
C ASN A 320 -8.02 27.52 -12.22
N ASN A 321 -6.76 27.94 -12.12
CA ASN A 321 -6.18 29.06 -12.82
C ASN A 321 -5.04 28.59 -13.75
N LYS A 322 -4.16 29.49 -14.20
CA LYS A 322 -3.06 29.20 -15.13
C LYS A 322 -1.68 29.45 -14.52
N ILE A 323 -1.53 29.33 -13.20
CA ILE A 323 -0.30 29.63 -12.47
C ILE A 323 0.74 28.57 -12.79
N THR A 324 1.94 29.00 -13.22
CA THR A 324 3.07 28.11 -13.56
C THR A 324 4.16 28.13 -12.52
N GLU A 325 4.30 29.20 -11.76
CA GLU A 325 5.32 29.44 -10.76
C GLU A 325 4.72 30.06 -9.51
N LEU A 326 5.19 29.67 -8.36
CA LEU A 326 4.78 30.19 -7.07
C LEU A 326 6.00 30.75 -6.35
N HIS A 327 5.86 31.99 -5.85
CA HIS A 327 6.84 32.67 -5.03
C HIS A 327 6.32 32.80 -3.61
N PRO A 328 6.64 31.86 -2.70
CA PRO A 328 6.12 31.86 -1.34
C PRO A 328 6.38 33.15 -0.56
N GLU A 329 7.46 33.84 -0.89
CA GLU A 329 7.83 35.15 -0.32
C GLU A 329 6.85 36.29 -0.62
N TYR A 330 5.94 36.09 -1.59
CA TYR A 330 4.87 37.04 -1.90
C TYR A 330 3.60 36.82 -1.09
N PHE A 331 3.57 35.74 -0.27
CA PHE A 331 2.41 35.45 0.57
C PHE A 331 2.49 36.19 1.92
N PRO A 332 1.35 36.66 2.44
CA PRO A 332 1.31 37.23 3.78
C PRO A 332 1.51 36.15 4.85
N LEU A 333 2.21 36.50 5.94
CA LEU A 333 2.49 35.58 7.06
C LEU A 333 1.24 35.18 7.85
N THR A 334 0.14 35.92 7.68
CA THR A 334 -1.15 35.66 8.33
C THR A 334 -1.94 34.52 7.68
N LEU A 335 -1.49 34.04 6.51
CA LEU A 335 -2.21 33.04 5.74
C LEU A 335 -2.21 31.68 6.46
N THR A 336 -3.39 31.16 6.75
CA THR A 336 -3.59 29.85 7.39
C THR A 336 -4.13 28.80 6.41
N LYS A 337 -4.93 29.21 5.42
CA LYS A 337 -5.52 28.32 4.42
C LYS A 337 -5.18 28.79 3.01
N CYS A 338 -4.64 27.89 2.20
CA CYS A 338 -4.31 28.19 0.80
C CYS A 338 -4.72 27.06 -0.15
N ASP A 339 -5.56 27.39 -1.13
CA ASP A 339 -5.93 26.47 -2.21
C ASP A 339 -5.40 26.96 -3.56
N ILE A 340 -4.42 26.26 -4.11
CA ILE A 340 -3.79 26.52 -5.41
C ILE A 340 -4.02 25.31 -6.34
N SER A 341 -5.01 24.49 -6.06
CA SER A 341 -5.28 23.28 -6.83
C SER A 341 -5.64 23.56 -8.28
N LYS A 342 -5.49 22.56 -9.14
CA LYS A 342 -5.86 22.62 -10.57
C LYS A 342 -5.17 23.80 -11.32
N ASN A 343 -3.89 24.00 -11.06
CA ASN A 343 -3.02 24.96 -11.76
C ASN A 343 -1.97 24.25 -12.62
N LYS A 344 -0.91 24.92 -12.98
CA LYS A 344 0.20 24.38 -13.83
C LYS A 344 1.53 24.43 -13.14
N LEU A 345 1.55 24.36 -11.80
CA LEU A 345 2.78 24.43 -11.01
C LEU A 345 3.66 23.20 -11.25
N LYS A 346 4.94 23.43 -11.52
CA LYS A 346 5.94 22.35 -11.72
C LYS A 346 6.82 22.14 -10.50
N VAL A 347 7.05 23.18 -9.73
CA VAL A 347 7.87 23.18 -8.52
C VAL A 347 7.13 23.91 -7.42
N LEU A 348 7.20 23.38 -6.21
CA LEU A 348 6.70 23.99 -4.99
C LEU A 348 7.79 23.95 -3.92
N SER A 349 8.29 25.12 -3.51
CA SER A 349 9.22 25.25 -2.41
C SER A 349 8.47 25.68 -1.14
N LEU A 350 8.42 24.79 -0.16
CA LEU A 350 7.79 25.07 1.14
C LEU A 350 8.79 25.82 2.03
N THR A 351 8.73 27.16 2.00
CA THR A 351 9.66 28.05 2.71
C THR A 351 9.05 28.56 4.02
N LYS A 352 9.90 29.21 4.84
CA LYS A 352 9.49 29.85 6.09
C LYS A 352 8.38 30.91 5.92
N ALA A 353 8.21 31.47 4.73
CA ALA A 353 7.11 32.38 4.45
C ALA A 353 5.70 31.77 4.63
N LEU A 354 5.62 30.44 4.70
CA LEU A 354 4.38 29.68 4.89
C LEU A 354 4.30 29.03 6.28
N GLU A 355 5.06 29.53 7.29
CA GLU A 355 5.18 28.88 8.62
C GLU A 355 3.88 28.81 9.41
N ASN A 356 2.92 29.72 9.16
CA ASN A 356 1.62 29.77 9.82
C ASN A 356 0.52 29.04 9.03
N LEU A 357 0.86 28.45 7.89
CA LEU A 357 -0.11 27.77 7.04
C LEU A 357 -0.54 26.45 7.70
N GLU A 358 -1.83 26.29 7.95
CA GLU A 358 -2.45 25.11 8.53
C GLU A 358 -2.94 24.13 7.46
N SER A 359 -3.44 24.65 6.34
CA SER A 359 -4.00 23.85 5.26
C SER A 359 -3.49 24.34 3.90
N LEU A 360 -2.93 23.41 3.11
CA LEU A 360 -2.44 23.67 1.75
C LEU A 360 -3.00 22.64 0.79
N ASN A 361 -3.71 23.11 -0.22
CA ASN A 361 -4.17 22.28 -1.34
C ASN A 361 -3.42 22.68 -2.62
N VAL A 362 -2.63 21.76 -3.16
CA VAL A 362 -1.89 21.89 -4.43
C VAL A 362 -2.23 20.77 -5.40
N SER A 363 -3.40 20.13 -5.20
CA SER A 363 -3.84 19.01 -6.02
C SER A 363 -4.06 19.41 -7.49
N GLY A 364 -3.93 18.46 -8.40
CA GLY A 364 -4.20 18.70 -9.82
C GLY A 364 -3.21 19.65 -10.50
N ASN A 365 -1.95 19.65 -10.09
CA ASN A 365 -0.87 20.43 -10.69
C ASN A 365 0.13 19.53 -11.48
N LEU A 366 1.29 20.05 -11.82
CA LEU A 366 2.36 19.34 -12.54
C LEU A 366 3.61 19.15 -11.67
N LEU A 367 3.44 19.08 -10.34
CA LEU A 367 4.54 18.97 -9.39
C LEU A 367 5.24 17.61 -9.55
N THR A 368 6.56 17.64 -9.71
CA THR A 368 7.38 16.42 -9.79
C THR A 368 7.97 16.01 -8.44
N ARG A 369 8.11 16.97 -7.52
CA ARG A 369 8.59 16.78 -6.16
C ARG A 369 8.01 17.85 -5.22
N LEU A 370 7.99 17.54 -3.93
CA LEU A 370 7.69 18.48 -2.85
C LEU A 370 8.98 18.69 -2.06
N GLU A 371 9.49 19.92 -2.04
CA GLU A 371 10.76 20.25 -1.37
C GLU A 371 10.50 21.18 -0.18
N PRO A 372 10.52 20.71 1.06
CA PRO A 372 10.45 21.58 2.20
C PRO A 372 11.81 22.27 2.38
N ALA A 373 11.85 23.58 2.15
CA ALA A 373 13.03 24.41 2.38
C ALA A 373 13.19 24.85 3.85
N SER A 374 12.14 24.66 4.66
CA SER A 374 12.13 24.97 6.10
C SER A 374 11.11 24.09 6.83
N GLN A 375 11.19 24.06 8.14
CA GLN A 375 10.21 23.39 8.99
C GLN A 375 8.92 24.22 9.05
N LEU A 376 7.78 23.60 8.67
CA LEU A 376 6.44 24.17 8.76
C LEU A 376 5.69 23.52 9.91
N SER A 377 5.73 24.17 11.08
CA SER A 377 5.20 23.60 12.32
C SER A 377 3.70 23.77 12.50
N ALA A 378 3.03 24.59 11.67
CA ALA A 378 1.58 24.78 11.73
C ALA A 378 0.81 23.89 10.74
N LEU A 379 1.46 23.33 9.71
CA LEU A 379 0.77 22.63 8.65
C LEU A 379 0.23 21.28 9.14
N THR A 380 -1.10 21.18 9.14
CA THR A 380 -1.86 19.98 9.54
C THR A 380 -2.45 19.23 8.36
N ASN A 381 -2.80 19.93 7.28
CA ASN A 381 -3.48 19.37 6.11
C ASN A 381 -2.70 19.71 4.84
N LEU A 382 -2.29 18.68 4.08
CA LEU A 382 -1.63 18.84 2.79
C LEU A 382 -2.29 17.93 1.75
N ASP A 383 -2.84 18.54 0.70
CA ASP A 383 -3.32 17.81 -0.47
C ASP A 383 -2.38 18.05 -1.66
N GLY A 384 -1.60 17.04 -2.00
CA GLY A 384 -0.72 16.98 -3.17
C GLY A 384 -1.20 15.99 -4.22
N SER A 385 -2.48 15.60 -4.20
CA SER A 385 -3.04 14.60 -5.13
C SER A 385 -3.02 15.05 -6.59
N HIS A 386 -3.13 14.07 -7.49
CA HIS A 386 -3.20 14.32 -8.93
C HIS A 386 -2.06 15.21 -9.47
N ASN A 387 -0.83 14.88 -9.12
CA ASN A 387 0.40 15.52 -9.57
C ASN A 387 1.31 14.50 -10.30
N LEU A 388 2.56 14.86 -10.50
CA LEU A 388 3.59 14.00 -11.12
C LEU A 388 4.68 13.60 -10.13
N ILE A 389 4.39 13.62 -8.82
CA ILE A 389 5.37 13.37 -7.76
C ILE A 389 5.83 11.92 -7.86
N SER A 390 7.14 11.71 -7.99
CA SER A 390 7.75 10.39 -8.09
C SER A 390 8.40 9.93 -6.79
N GLU A 391 8.82 10.86 -5.95
CA GLU A 391 9.52 10.61 -4.69
C GLU A 391 9.28 11.73 -3.69
N LEU A 392 9.43 11.43 -2.41
CA LEU A 392 9.51 12.40 -1.32
C LEU A 392 10.93 12.39 -0.73
N PRO A 393 11.50 13.55 -0.37
CA PRO A 393 12.80 13.61 0.30
C PRO A 393 12.82 12.85 1.63
N ASP A 394 13.97 12.28 2.00
CA ASP A 394 14.14 11.50 3.24
C ASP A 394 13.79 12.27 4.52
N HIS A 395 14.00 13.59 4.50
CA HIS A 395 13.72 14.48 5.64
C HIS A 395 12.35 15.15 5.59
N PHE A 396 11.51 14.82 4.60
CA PHE A 396 10.19 15.45 4.41
C PHE A 396 9.31 15.34 5.65
N GLY A 397 9.26 14.17 6.28
CA GLY A 397 8.48 13.96 7.50
C GLY A 397 8.93 14.81 8.70
N GLN A 398 10.23 15.11 8.80
CA GLN A 398 10.77 15.96 9.89
C GLN A 398 10.46 17.44 9.67
N SER A 399 10.27 17.84 8.41
CA SER A 399 9.94 19.22 8.05
C SER A 399 8.49 19.58 8.31
N LEU A 400 7.60 18.58 8.48
CA LEU A 400 6.17 18.76 8.70
C LEU A 400 5.69 18.01 9.97
N PRO A 401 6.16 18.39 11.16
CA PRO A 401 5.98 17.59 12.38
C PRO A 401 4.54 17.53 12.89
N MET A 402 3.65 18.41 12.45
CA MET A 402 2.24 18.47 12.86
C MET A 402 1.26 18.01 11.78
N LEU A 403 1.77 17.50 10.64
CA LEU A 403 0.93 17.08 9.55
C LEU A 403 0.10 15.85 9.94
N LYS A 404 -1.23 15.97 9.84
CA LYS A 404 -2.20 14.94 10.21
C LYS A 404 -2.85 14.30 8.98
N TYR A 405 -3.18 15.11 7.99
CA TYR A 405 -3.88 14.71 6.77
C TYR A 405 -2.99 14.93 5.56
N PHE A 406 -2.63 13.84 4.90
CA PHE A 406 -1.78 13.90 3.73
C PHE A 406 -2.36 13.07 2.59
N ASN A 407 -2.74 13.78 1.52
CA ASN A 407 -3.25 13.17 0.30
C ASN A 407 -2.19 13.24 -0.81
N LEU A 408 -1.73 12.09 -1.26
CA LEU A 408 -0.79 11.91 -2.37
C LEU A 408 -1.38 11.06 -3.50
N SER A 409 -2.70 10.86 -3.51
CA SER A 409 -3.35 10.02 -4.52
C SER A 409 -3.12 10.52 -5.94
N GLY A 410 -3.14 9.62 -6.92
CA GLY A 410 -3.00 10.00 -8.34
C GLY A 410 -1.63 10.57 -8.70
N ASN A 411 -0.54 10.10 -8.11
CA ASN A 411 0.84 10.50 -8.39
C ASN A 411 1.65 9.37 -9.06
N LYS A 412 2.97 9.50 -9.11
CA LYS A 412 3.90 8.52 -9.70
C LYS A 412 4.84 7.88 -8.67
N ILE A 413 4.49 7.92 -7.39
CA ILE A 413 5.32 7.42 -6.31
C ILE A 413 5.43 5.90 -6.43
N SER A 414 6.66 5.39 -6.51
CA SER A 414 6.92 3.95 -6.59
C SER A 414 7.40 3.37 -5.26
N PHE A 415 8.01 4.19 -4.43
CA PHE A 415 8.56 3.82 -3.14
C PHE A 415 8.55 5.01 -2.17
N LEU A 416 8.31 4.74 -0.89
CA LEU A 416 8.38 5.71 0.19
C LEU A 416 9.53 5.34 1.13
N GLN A 417 10.49 6.23 1.26
CA GLN A 417 11.69 6.02 2.07
C GLN A 417 11.41 6.22 3.57
N ARG A 418 12.33 5.73 4.40
CA ARG A 418 12.29 5.99 5.84
C ARG A 418 12.48 7.49 6.09
N GLY A 419 11.60 8.08 6.93
CA GLY A 419 11.64 9.52 7.23
C GLY A 419 10.94 10.42 6.23
N SER A 420 10.45 9.86 5.10
CA SER A 420 9.65 10.63 4.14
C SER A 420 8.24 10.95 4.60
N LEU A 421 7.73 10.25 5.63
CA LEU A 421 6.41 10.48 6.19
C LEU A 421 6.52 10.96 7.65
N PRO A 422 5.75 11.98 8.05
CA PRO A 422 5.72 12.44 9.44
C PRO A 422 5.00 11.46 10.36
N ALA A 423 5.52 11.27 11.57
CA ALA A 423 4.94 10.37 12.57
C ALA A 423 3.59 10.82 13.13
N SER A 424 3.25 12.10 12.95
CA SER A 424 2.00 12.74 13.38
C SER A 424 0.80 12.39 12.50
N LEU A 425 1.01 11.72 11.36
CA LEU A 425 -0.06 11.40 10.41
C LEU A 425 -1.18 10.58 11.04
N GLU A 426 -2.41 11.07 10.89
CA GLU A 426 -3.65 10.39 11.25
C GLU A 426 -4.31 9.75 10.01
N GLU A 427 -4.26 10.44 8.88
CA GLU A 427 -4.81 9.97 7.60
C GLU A 427 -3.80 10.14 6.45
N LEU A 428 -3.62 9.08 5.68
CA LEU A 428 -2.74 9.05 4.52
C LEU A 428 -3.44 8.40 3.34
N ASP A 429 -3.53 9.13 2.23
CA ASP A 429 -3.99 8.57 0.95
C ASP A 429 -2.84 8.51 -0.06
N ILE A 430 -2.49 7.29 -0.47
CA ILE A 430 -1.47 6.98 -1.46
C ILE A 430 -2.04 6.16 -2.62
N SER A 431 -3.36 6.19 -2.80
CA SER A 431 -4.04 5.48 -3.89
C SER A 431 -3.59 5.97 -5.27
N ASP A 432 -3.83 5.18 -6.29
CA ASP A 432 -3.52 5.50 -7.70
C ASP A 432 -2.08 5.98 -7.93
N ASN A 433 -1.14 5.36 -7.21
CA ASN A 433 0.30 5.52 -7.38
C ASN A 433 0.94 4.26 -7.99
N ALA A 434 2.24 4.31 -8.26
CA ALA A 434 3.03 3.17 -8.73
C ALA A 434 3.69 2.39 -7.58
N ILE A 435 3.12 2.42 -6.37
CA ILE A 435 3.72 1.82 -5.18
C ILE A 435 3.85 0.31 -5.35
N THR A 436 5.07 -0.19 -5.20
CA THR A 436 5.41 -1.60 -5.37
C THR A 436 5.47 -2.36 -4.06
N THR A 437 5.75 -1.68 -2.95
CA THR A 437 5.86 -2.30 -1.62
C THR A 437 5.54 -1.31 -0.51
N ILE A 438 5.06 -1.83 0.62
CA ILE A 438 4.85 -1.10 1.87
C ILE A 438 5.76 -1.73 2.91
N VAL A 439 6.79 -0.99 3.30
CA VAL A 439 7.86 -1.50 4.16
C VAL A 439 7.69 -1.08 5.61
N GLN A 440 8.12 -1.93 6.52
CA GLN A 440 8.01 -1.69 7.97
C GLN A 440 8.79 -0.47 8.43
N ASP A 441 9.95 -0.21 7.86
CA ASP A 441 10.83 0.89 8.26
C ASP A 441 10.18 2.28 8.07
N THR A 442 9.29 2.42 7.08
CA THR A 442 8.57 3.66 6.80
C THR A 442 7.24 3.73 7.55
N PHE A 443 6.41 2.69 7.40
CA PHE A 443 5.04 2.69 7.92
C PHE A 443 4.93 2.27 9.38
N GLY A 444 5.86 1.49 9.90
CA GLY A 444 5.87 1.07 11.31
C GLY A 444 6.09 2.22 12.30
N GLN A 445 6.57 3.36 11.83
CA GLN A 445 6.77 4.58 12.64
C GLN A 445 5.49 5.43 12.76
N LEU A 446 4.49 5.18 11.92
CA LEU A 446 3.25 5.94 11.86
C LEU A 446 2.26 5.45 12.93
N THR A 447 2.62 5.65 14.21
CA THR A 447 1.83 5.16 15.35
C THR A 447 0.50 5.86 15.52
N SER A 448 0.37 7.09 15.01
CA SER A 448 -0.85 7.91 15.04
C SER A 448 -1.81 7.62 13.89
N LEU A 449 -1.39 6.84 12.90
CA LEU A 449 -2.16 6.60 11.68
C LEU A 449 -3.41 5.78 11.97
N ARG A 450 -4.57 6.33 11.60
CA ARG A 450 -5.90 5.73 11.76
C ARG A 450 -6.50 5.27 10.43
N VAL A 451 -6.25 6.05 9.37
CA VAL A 451 -6.79 5.75 8.03
C VAL A 451 -5.65 5.72 7.02
N LEU A 452 -5.49 4.60 6.33
CA LEU A 452 -4.61 4.45 5.19
C LEU A 452 -5.43 4.08 3.96
N THR A 453 -5.45 4.94 2.95
CA THR A 453 -6.05 4.62 1.66
C THR A 453 -4.95 4.19 0.70
N VAL A 454 -5.04 2.93 0.24
CA VAL A 454 -4.09 2.34 -0.69
C VAL A 454 -4.84 1.56 -1.76
N GLN A 455 -4.60 1.90 -3.01
CA GLN A 455 -5.18 1.20 -4.15
C GLN A 455 -4.10 1.05 -5.22
N GLY A 456 -3.99 -0.12 -5.85
CA GLY A 456 -2.98 -0.29 -6.88
C GLY A 456 -2.84 -1.73 -7.35
N LYS A 457 -2.25 -1.88 -8.54
CA LYS A 457 -2.04 -3.17 -9.22
C LYS A 457 -0.54 -3.47 -9.43
N HIS A 458 0.34 -2.78 -8.71
CA HIS A 458 1.79 -2.78 -8.97
C HIS A 458 2.62 -3.43 -7.86
N PHE A 459 1.98 -4.07 -6.88
CA PHE A 459 2.68 -4.63 -5.72
C PHE A 459 3.61 -5.78 -6.09
N PHE A 460 4.81 -5.74 -5.55
CA PHE A 460 5.77 -6.84 -5.59
C PHE A 460 5.50 -7.77 -4.41
N CYS A 461 4.87 -8.90 -4.70
CA CYS A 461 4.52 -9.90 -3.69
C CYS A 461 5.72 -10.80 -3.38
N ASN A 462 6.80 -10.17 -2.91
CA ASN A 462 8.01 -10.77 -2.36
C ASN A 462 8.03 -10.62 -0.82
N CYS A 463 9.14 -10.97 -0.22
CA CYS A 463 9.26 -10.95 1.24
C CYS A 463 9.25 -9.55 1.87
N ASP A 464 9.54 -8.49 1.12
CA ASP A 464 9.48 -7.12 1.62
C ASP A 464 8.03 -6.74 1.99
N LEU A 465 7.03 -7.35 1.32
CA LEU A 465 5.61 -7.15 1.60
C LEU A 465 5.07 -8.03 2.74
N TYR A 466 5.88 -8.98 3.26
CA TYR A 466 5.46 -9.93 4.29
C TYR A 466 4.84 -9.26 5.52
N TRP A 467 5.51 -8.22 6.05
CA TRP A 467 5.06 -7.49 7.23
C TRP A 467 3.69 -6.82 6.99
N PHE A 468 3.51 -6.19 5.83
CA PHE A 468 2.25 -5.54 5.47
C PHE A 468 1.09 -6.55 5.44
N VAL A 469 1.28 -7.69 4.76
CA VAL A 469 0.23 -8.70 4.54
C VAL A 469 -0.14 -9.44 5.82
N ASN A 470 0.83 -9.75 6.68
CA ASN A 470 0.60 -10.64 7.82
C ASN A 470 0.47 -9.91 9.16
N VAL A 471 0.92 -8.66 9.25
CA VAL A 471 0.90 -7.88 10.49
C VAL A 471 0.10 -6.60 10.33
N TYR A 472 0.49 -5.75 9.38
CA TYR A 472 -0.02 -4.38 9.30
C TYR A 472 -1.50 -4.31 8.89
N ILE A 473 -1.91 -5.13 7.92
CA ILE A 473 -3.31 -5.22 7.45
C ILE A 473 -4.30 -5.65 8.53
N HIS A 474 -3.80 -6.37 9.54
CA HIS A 474 -4.61 -6.90 10.64
C HIS A 474 -4.59 -6.02 11.90
N ASN A 475 -3.98 -4.83 11.83
CA ASN A 475 -3.99 -3.88 12.95
C ASN A 475 -5.43 -3.39 13.22
N PRO A 476 -6.01 -3.65 14.43
CA PRO A 476 -7.38 -3.28 14.73
C PRO A 476 -7.61 -1.76 14.84
N HIS A 477 -6.56 -0.99 15.05
CA HIS A 477 -6.62 0.48 15.17
C HIS A 477 -6.46 1.21 13.83
N LEU A 478 -6.19 0.49 12.75
CA LEU A 478 -5.92 1.05 11.43
C LEU A 478 -7.00 0.61 10.44
N GLN A 479 -7.74 1.56 9.91
CA GLN A 479 -8.64 1.35 8.79
C GLN A 479 -7.84 1.44 7.49
N ILE A 480 -7.79 0.35 6.71
CA ILE A 480 -7.13 0.33 5.40
C ILE A 480 -8.18 0.24 4.31
N ASN A 481 -8.37 1.34 3.59
CA ASN A 481 -9.26 1.41 2.44
C ASN A 481 -8.57 0.84 1.20
N GLY A 482 -9.31 0.08 0.37
CA GLY A 482 -8.78 -0.52 -0.86
C GLY A 482 -7.97 -1.81 -0.67
N LYS A 483 -7.76 -2.29 0.57
CA LYS A 483 -6.95 -3.49 0.86
C LYS A 483 -7.38 -4.76 0.13
N ASP A 484 -8.65 -4.86 -0.20
CA ASP A 484 -9.23 -6.05 -0.83
C ASP A 484 -8.99 -6.11 -2.35
N ASP A 485 -8.62 -5.00 -2.96
CA ASP A 485 -8.38 -4.86 -4.40
C ASP A 485 -6.90 -4.84 -4.78
N LEU A 486 -5.99 -4.89 -3.79
CA LEU A 486 -4.55 -4.89 -4.04
C LEU A 486 -4.12 -6.15 -4.81
N ARG A 487 -3.39 -5.96 -5.91
CA ARG A 487 -2.94 -7.05 -6.78
C ARG A 487 -1.43 -7.10 -6.96
N CYS A 488 -0.92 -8.32 -7.06
CA CYS A 488 0.49 -8.57 -7.35
C CYS A 488 0.80 -8.30 -8.82
N SER A 489 1.89 -7.59 -9.11
CA SER A 489 2.48 -7.45 -10.44
C SER A 489 3.67 -8.37 -10.66
N PHE A 490 4.38 -8.71 -9.59
CA PHE A 490 5.56 -9.57 -9.55
C PHE A 490 5.54 -10.44 -8.28
N PRO A 491 6.08 -11.67 -8.30
CA PRO A 491 6.70 -12.40 -9.41
C PRO A 491 5.70 -12.89 -10.48
N PRO A 492 6.16 -13.29 -11.69
CA PRO A 492 5.28 -13.64 -12.80
C PRO A 492 4.20 -14.68 -12.45
N GLY A 493 4.55 -15.67 -11.63
CA GLY A 493 3.62 -16.72 -11.20
C GLY A 493 2.50 -16.24 -10.26
N ARG A 494 2.59 -15.02 -9.73
CA ARG A 494 1.58 -14.42 -8.84
C ARG A 494 0.88 -13.21 -9.47
N ARG A 495 1.24 -12.85 -10.70
CA ARG A 495 0.70 -11.67 -11.38
C ARG A 495 -0.83 -11.73 -11.46
N GLY A 496 -1.48 -10.62 -11.04
CA GLY A 496 -2.94 -10.49 -11.01
C GLY A 496 -3.63 -11.10 -9.79
N SER A 497 -2.93 -11.90 -8.96
CA SER A 497 -3.49 -12.44 -7.71
C SER A 497 -3.64 -11.34 -6.67
N LEU A 498 -4.60 -11.53 -5.75
CA LEU A 498 -4.78 -10.60 -4.63
C LEU A 498 -3.60 -10.68 -3.66
N VAL A 499 -3.13 -9.53 -3.18
CA VAL A 499 -2.03 -9.41 -2.23
C VAL A 499 -2.30 -10.23 -0.96
N LYS A 500 -3.51 -10.20 -0.42
CA LYS A 500 -3.91 -11.00 0.75
C LYS A 500 -3.86 -12.52 0.53
N ARG A 501 -3.84 -13.01 -0.71
CA ARG A 501 -3.72 -14.42 -1.08
C ARG A 501 -2.31 -14.80 -1.57
N SER A 502 -1.34 -13.93 -1.37
CA SER A 502 0.03 -14.13 -1.88
C SER A 502 0.81 -15.25 -1.19
N ASN A 503 0.26 -15.86 -0.11
CA ASN A 503 0.89 -16.94 0.66
C ASN A 503 2.34 -16.64 1.07
N LEU A 504 2.58 -15.40 1.48
CA LEU A 504 3.85 -15.00 2.05
C LEU A 504 3.93 -15.56 3.48
N THR A 505 4.69 -16.66 3.66
CA THR A 505 4.85 -17.31 4.96
C THR A 505 6.18 -16.93 5.60
N LEU A 506 6.24 -17.04 6.92
CA LEU A 506 7.47 -16.83 7.69
C LEU A 506 8.60 -17.77 7.22
N LEU A 507 8.23 -19.00 6.83
CA LEU A 507 9.15 -20.00 6.30
C LEU A 507 9.89 -19.54 5.04
N HIS A 508 9.21 -18.79 4.17
CA HIS A 508 9.81 -18.31 2.93
C HIS A 508 10.53 -16.97 3.08
N CYS A 509 10.15 -16.18 4.07
CA CYS A 509 10.60 -14.78 4.15
C CYS A 509 11.57 -14.49 5.28
N SER A 510 11.77 -15.40 6.24
CA SER A 510 12.76 -15.23 7.30
C SER A 510 14.02 -16.05 7.00
N LEU A 511 15.13 -15.37 6.71
CA LEU A 511 16.42 -16.00 6.51
C LEU A 511 16.82 -16.83 7.75
N GLY A 512 16.56 -16.33 8.96
CA GLY A 512 16.84 -17.04 10.20
C GLY A 512 16.08 -18.37 10.32
N VAL A 513 14.79 -18.38 9.96
CA VAL A 513 13.97 -19.59 9.97
C VAL A 513 14.45 -20.58 8.91
N GLN A 514 14.78 -20.13 7.71
CA GLN A 514 15.33 -20.98 6.66
C GLN A 514 16.67 -21.60 7.09
N MET A 515 17.57 -20.80 7.67
CA MET A 515 18.85 -21.28 8.20
C MET A 515 18.65 -22.28 9.34
N ALA A 516 17.72 -22.04 10.25
CA ALA A 516 17.40 -22.98 11.33
C ALA A 516 16.87 -24.31 10.78
N ILE A 517 15.93 -24.28 9.82
CA ILE A 517 15.39 -25.49 9.19
C ILE A 517 16.47 -26.25 8.43
N THR A 518 17.31 -25.55 7.64
CA THR A 518 18.40 -26.20 6.91
C THR A 518 19.42 -26.82 7.88
N ALA A 519 19.75 -26.15 8.98
CA ALA A 519 20.61 -26.69 10.02
C ALA A 519 19.99 -27.93 10.70
N CYS A 520 18.70 -27.87 11.07
CA CYS A 520 17.98 -29.02 11.64
C CYS A 520 17.95 -30.21 10.66
N MET A 521 17.65 -29.94 9.38
CA MET A 521 17.69 -30.99 8.35
C MET A 521 19.08 -31.57 8.16
N ALA A 522 20.14 -30.75 8.17
CA ALA A 522 21.51 -31.21 8.09
C ALA A 522 21.89 -32.09 9.30
N ILE A 523 21.52 -31.67 10.52
CA ILE A 523 21.72 -32.45 11.74
C ILE A 523 20.96 -33.78 11.64
N LEU A 524 19.70 -33.77 11.21
CA LEU A 524 18.90 -34.98 11.05
C LEU A 524 19.54 -35.95 10.04
N VAL A 525 20.00 -35.41 8.89
CA VAL A 525 20.75 -36.23 7.89
C VAL A 525 22.00 -36.83 8.49
N VAL A 526 22.79 -36.06 9.25
CA VAL A 526 24.00 -36.57 9.94
C VAL A 526 23.63 -37.67 10.94
N LEU A 527 22.56 -37.48 11.74
CA LEU A 527 22.08 -38.46 12.70
C LEU A 527 21.61 -39.75 12.00
N VAL A 528 20.88 -39.63 10.90
CA VAL A 528 20.46 -40.79 10.09
C VAL A 528 21.66 -41.50 9.48
N LEU A 529 22.59 -40.76 8.89
CA LEU A 529 23.80 -41.34 8.32
C LEU A 529 24.67 -42.02 9.37
N THR A 530 24.86 -41.41 10.57
CA THR A 530 25.56 -42.01 11.67
C THR A 530 24.84 -43.26 12.20
N GLY A 531 23.52 -43.22 12.32
CA GLY A 531 22.71 -44.38 12.70
C GLY A 531 22.81 -45.53 11.68
N LEU A 532 22.73 -45.21 10.39
CA LEU A 532 22.96 -46.19 9.32
C LEU A 532 24.38 -46.73 9.33
N CYS A 533 25.37 -45.88 9.48
CA CYS A 533 26.79 -46.31 9.61
C CYS A 533 26.97 -47.25 10.80
N TRP A 534 26.35 -46.95 11.93
CA TRP A 534 26.40 -47.80 13.12
C TRP A 534 25.65 -49.13 12.91
N ARG A 535 24.48 -49.12 12.29
CA ARG A 535 23.63 -50.31 12.03
C ARG A 535 24.21 -51.26 11.00
N PHE A 536 24.96 -50.76 10.01
CA PHE A 536 25.50 -51.52 8.87
C PHE A 536 27.03 -51.58 8.82
N ASP A 537 27.73 -51.38 9.96
CA ASP A 537 29.20 -51.35 10.03
C ASP A 537 29.84 -50.37 9.02
N GLY A 538 29.12 -49.27 8.68
CA GLY A 538 29.52 -48.31 7.65
C GLY A 538 30.88 -47.68 7.89
N LEU A 539 31.31 -47.55 9.16
CA LEU A 539 32.62 -47.05 9.53
C LEU A 539 33.74 -47.97 9.01
N TRP A 540 33.48 -49.28 9.01
CA TRP A 540 34.38 -50.25 8.44
C TRP A 540 34.55 -50.05 6.93
N TYR A 541 33.41 -49.82 6.19
CA TYR A 541 33.45 -49.58 4.75
C TYR A 541 34.13 -48.26 4.39
N VAL A 542 33.89 -47.20 5.14
CA VAL A 542 34.52 -45.89 4.93
C VAL A 542 36.04 -46.01 5.20
N ARG A 543 36.43 -46.70 6.28
CA ARG A 543 37.85 -46.92 6.61
C ARG A 543 38.56 -47.75 5.53
N MET A 544 37.90 -48.78 5.03
CA MET A 544 38.40 -49.59 3.92
C MET A 544 38.48 -48.81 2.61
N GLY A 545 37.47 -48.06 2.25
CA GLY A 545 37.48 -47.16 1.09
C GLY A 545 38.62 -46.15 1.13
N TRP A 546 38.88 -45.58 2.33
CA TRP A 546 39.99 -44.66 2.54
C TRP A 546 41.33 -45.34 2.33
N TYR A 547 41.55 -46.55 2.93
CA TYR A 547 42.77 -47.29 2.72
C TYR A 547 42.96 -47.69 1.25
N TRP A 548 41.89 -48.08 0.56
CA TRP A 548 41.92 -48.39 -0.86
C TRP A 548 42.30 -47.17 -1.71
N CYS A 549 41.69 -46.01 -1.44
CA CYS A 549 42.04 -44.75 -2.11
C CYS A 549 43.49 -44.34 -1.90
N MET A 550 43.96 -44.49 -0.66
CA MET A 550 45.35 -44.18 -0.33
C MET A 550 46.35 -45.17 -0.97
N ALA A 551 45.96 -46.41 -1.09
CA ALA A 551 46.76 -47.43 -1.79
C ALA A 551 46.79 -47.16 -3.32
N LYS A 552 45.64 -46.82 -3.90
CA LYS A 552 45.51 -46.48 -5.34
C LYS A 552 46.31 -45.21 -5.70
N ARG A 553 46.35 -44.21 -4.81
CA ARG A 553 47.18 -42.99 -5.00
C ARG A 553 48.69 -43.27 -5.01
N ARG A 554 49.17 -44.35 -4.32
CA ARG A 554 50.57 -44.72 -4.30
C ARG A 554 51.00 -45.53 -5.54
N GLN A 555 50.07 -46.05 -6.35
CA GLN A 555 50.32 -47.00 -7.44
C GLN A 555 50.44 -46.39 -8.85
N TYR A 556 50.57 -45.12 -9.00
CA TYR A 556 50.85 -44.52 -10.33
C TYR A 556 52.30 -44.69 -10.80
N LYS A 557 53.01 -45.74 -10.32
CA LYS A 557 54.29 -46.21 -10.91
C LYS A 557 53.99 -47.46 -11.73
N LYS A 558 54.44 -47.46 -13.01
CA LYS A 558 54.30 -48.53 -13.98
C LYS A 558 54.43 -49.91 -13.35
N ARG A 559 53.49 -50.82 -13.57
CA ARG A 559 53.52 -52.22 -13.15
C ARG A 559 54.63 -52.94 -13.88
N PRO A 560 55.45 -53.74 -13.20
CA PRO A 560 56.40 -54.69 -13.87
C PRO A 560 55.56 -55.84 -14.46
N GLU A 561 55.84 -56.18 -15.69
CA GLU A 561 55.17 -57.26 -16.44
C GLU A 561 55.45 -58.66 -15.86
N ASN A 562 56.42 -58.81 -14.97
CA ASN A 562 56.78 -60.09 -14.37
C ASN A 562 56.63 -59.99 -12.83
N LYS A 563 55.67 -60.74 -12.29
CA LYS A 563 55.45 -60.79 -10.82
C LYS A 563 56.47 -61.76 -10.18
N PRO A 564 57.11 -61.37 -9.06
CA PRO A 564 58.11 -62.15 -8.43
C PRO A 564 57.65 -63.46 -7.74
N PHE A 565 56.29 -63.53 -7.48
CA PHE A 565 55.71 -64.68 -6.80
C PHE A 565 54.60 -65.31 -7.66
N ASP A 566 54.54 -66.65 -7.65
CA ASP A 566 53.46 -67.39 -8.31
C ASP A 566 52.19 -67.33 -7.54
N ALA A 567 52.27 -67.35 -6.20
CA ALA A 567 51.06 -67.16 -5.37
C ALA A 567 51.40 -66.55 -4.01
N PHE A 568 50.42 -65.81 -3.47
CA PHE A 568 50.39 -65.40 -2.07
C PHE A 568 49.46 -66.32 -1.30
N ILE A 569 49.92 -66.90 -0.18
CA ILE A 569 49.10 -67.74 0.69
C ILE A 569 48.66 -66.95 1.92
N SER A 570 47.33 -66.89 2.12
CA SER A 570 46.68 -66.31 3.29
C SER A 570 46.02 -67.42 4.11
N TYR A 571 46.39 -67.48 5.36
CA TYR A 571 45.91 -68.49 6.31
C TYR A 571 45.80 -67.93 7.73
N SER A 572 44.97 -68.58 8.57
CA SER A 572 44.87 -68.24 9.99
C SER A 572 46.05 -68.80 10.76
N GLU A 573 46.46 -68.09 11.83
CA GLU A 573 47.52 -68.54 12.72
C GLU A 573 47.28 -69.96 13.22
N HIS A 574 46.01 -70.34 13.45
CA HIS A 574 45.61 -71.69 13.85
C HIS A 574 45.83 -72.75 12.75
N ASP A 575 45.92 -72.36 11.49
CA ASP A 575 46.13 -73.22 10.34
C ASP A 575 47.58 -73.23 9.87
N ALA A 576 48.44 -72.54 10.64
CA ALA A 576 49.86 -72.32 10.26
C ALA A 576 50.65 -73.64 10.10
N ASP A 577 50.53 -74.56 11.04
CA ASP A 577 51.26 -75.80 10.99
C ASP A 577 50.88 -76.64 9.76
N TRP A 578 49.60 -76.81 9.52
CA TRP A 578 49.16 -77.53 8.33
C TRP A 578 49.57 -76.78 7.02
N THR A 579 49.45 -75.48 6.98
CA THR A 579 49.84 -74.71 5.80
C THR A 579 51.33 -74.80 5.52
N LYS A 580 52.18 -74.74 6.51
CA LYS A 580 53.60 -74.76 6.33
C LYS A 580 54.12 -76.20 5.99
N GLU A 581 53.65 -77.18 6.71
CA GLU A 581 54.15 -78.56 6.55
C GLU A 581 53.59 -79.24 5.29
N ASN A 582 52.35 -79.03 4.99
CA ASN A 582 51.68 -79.69 3.88
C ASN A 582 51.63 -78.81 2.62
N LEU A 583 51.12 -77.58 2.70
CA LEU A 583 50.84 -76.78 1.50
C LEU A 583 52.08 -76.06 1.00
N LEU A 584 52.79 -75.31 1.89
CA LEU A 584 53.93 -74.49 1.49
C LEU A 584 55.10 -75.35 1.06
N LYS A 585 55.46 -76.30 1.89
CA LYS A 585 56.55 -77.21 1.61
C LYS A 585 56.39 -78.01 0.29
N LYS A 586 55.18 -78.43 0.01
CA LYS A 586 54.83 -79.13 -1.22
C LYS A 586 54.93 -78.24 -2.43
N LEU A 587 54.33 -77.04 -2.39
CA LEU A 587 54.35 -76.11 -3.51
C LEU A 587 55.79 -75.60 -3.82
N GLU A 588 56.55 -75.30 -2.82
CA GLU A 588 57.97 -74.90 -3.01
C GLU A 588 58.81 -76.05 -3.56
N THR A 589 58.55 -77.29 -3.11
CA THR A 589 59.21 -78.50 -3.66
C THR A 589 58.86 -78.72 -5.13
N ASP A 590 57.60 -78.35 -5.50
CA ASP A 590 57.14 -78.45 -6.89
C ASP A 590 57.59 -77.23 -7.75
N GLY A 591 58.43 -76.32 -7.20
CA GLY A 591 59.13 -75.25 -7.91
C GLY A 591 58.34 -73.90 -7.95
N PHE A 592 57.23 -73.75 -7.23
CA PHE A 592 56.50 -72.50 -7.15
C PHE A 592 57.11 -71.52 -6.14
N LYS A 593 57.21 -70.27 -6.53
CA LYS A 593 57.63 -69.15 -5.65
C LYS A 593 56.39 -68.59 -4.89
N ILE A 594 56.36 -68.91 -3.62
CA ILE A 594 55.25 -68.58 -2.74
C ILE A 594 55.61 -67.42 -1.83
N CYS A 595 54.71 -66.42 -1.76
CA CYS A 595 54.71 -65.32 -0.79
C CYS A 595 53.83 -65.68 0.41
N TYR A 596 54.29 -65.50 1.63
CA TYR A 596 53.51 -65.69 2.84
C TYR A 596 53.98 -64.73 3.96
N HIS A 597 53.08 -64.40 4.89
CA HIS A 597 53.27 -63.29 5.82
C HIS A 597 54.45 -63.41 6.76
N GLU A 598 54.78 -64.57 7.24
CA GLU A 598 55.87 -64.72 8.20
C GLU A 598 57.28 -64.50 7.61
N ARG A 599 57.46 -64.78 6.32
CA ARG A 599 58.75 -64.63 5.65
C ARG A 599 58.91 -63.35 4.86
N ASP A 600 57.88 -63.00 4.15
CA ASP A 600 58.00 -62.02 3.08
C ASP A 600 57.43 -60.62 3.46
N PHE A 601 56.87 -60.48 4.67
CA PHE A 601 56.45 -59.16 5.17
C PHE A 601 57.70 -58.38 5.63
N LYS A 602 57.81 -57.17 5.10
CA LYS A 602 58.94 -56.28 5.43
C LYS A 602 58.77 -55.71 6.84
N PRO A 603 59.75 -55.92 7.76
CA PRO A 603 59.71 -55.31 9.08
C PRO A 603 59.65 -53.80 9.02
N GLY A 604 58.90 -53.17 9.94
CA GLY A 604 58.77 -51.72 10.00
C GLY A 604 57.75 -51.11 9.01
N HIS A 605 57.15 -51.93 8.14
CA HIS A 605 56.07 -51.47 7.29
C HIS A 605 54.67 -51.81 7.88
N PRO A 606 53.66 -50.99 7.67
CA PRO A 606 52.30 -51.32 8.10
C PRO A 606 51.92 -52.71 7.55
N VAL A 607 51.33 -53.56 8.38
CA VAL A 607 50.86 -54.90 7.99
C VAL A 607 49.99 -54.87 6.75
N LEU A 608 49.07 -53.96 6.69
CA LEU A 608 48.18 -53.72 5.49
C LEU A 608 48.99 -53.40 4.23
N GLY A 609 50.08 -52.64 4.36
CA GLY A 609 50.95 -52.30 3.24
C GLY A 609 51.72 -53.54 2.72
N ASN A 610 52.16 -54.46 3.63
CA ASN A 610 52.75 -55.69 3.29
C ASN A 610 51.81 -56.69 2.62
N ILE A 611 50.53 -56.76 3.13
CA ILE A 611 49.48 -57.55 2.51
C ILE A 611 49.26 -57.10 1.10
N PHE A 612 49.18 -55.80 0.91
CA PHE A 612 48.96 -55.18 -0.39
C PHE A 612 50.11 -55.50 -1.36
N TYR A 613 51.31 -55.35 -0.89
CA TYR A 613 52.54 -55.69 -1.65
C TYR A 613 52.54 -57.14 -2.11
N CYS A 614 52.25 -58.10 -1.22
CA CYS A 614 52.24 -59.53 -1.55
C CYS A 614 51.07 -59.86 -2.55
N ILE A 615 49.95 -59.37 -2.33
CA ILE A 615 48.76 -59.56 -3.26
C ILE A 615 49.07 -59.01 -4.66
N GLU A 616 49.72 -57.85 -4.75
CA GLU A 616 50.04 -57.24 -6.04
C GLU A 616 51.18 -57.94 -6.79
N ASN A 617 52.13 -58.39 -6.05
CA ASN A 617 53.33 -59.04 -6.62
C ASN A 617 53.21 -60.56 -6.80
N SER A 618 52.01 -61.11 -6.60
CA SER A 618 51.73 -62.53 -6.80
C SER A 618 50.77 -62.75 -7.98
N HIS A 619 50.98 -63.80 -8.79
CA HIS A 619 50.01 -64.10 -9.90
C HIS A 619 48.68 -64.60 -9.38
N LYS A 620 48.66 -65.45 -8.36
CA LYS A 620 47.48 -66.02 -7.75
C LYS A 620 47.44 -65.68 -6.24
N VAL A 621 46.25 -65.71 -5.66
CA VAL A 621 46.06 -65.59 -4.20
C VAL A 621 45.32 -66.84 -3.73
N LEU A 622 45.91 -67.53 -2.81
CA LEU A 622 45.43 -68.79 -2.19
C LEU A 622 44.88 -68.44 -0.79
N PHE A 623 43.61 -68.71 -0.55
CA PHE A 623 43.04 -68.66 0.79
C PHE A 623 42.86 -70.05 1.35
N VAL A 624 43.44 -70.30 2.54
CA VAL A 624 43.18 -71.49 3.32
C VAL A 624 42.03 -71.21 4.24
N LEU A 625 40.87 -71.71 3.88
CA LEU A 625 39.62 -71.43 4.57
C LEU A 625 39.32 -72.46 5.65
N SER A 626 39.28 -71.99 6.87
CA SER A 626 38.79 -72.66 8.07
C SER A 626 37.84 -71.79 8.87
N PRO A 627 37.13 -72.30 9.87
CA PRO A 627 36.36 -71.45 10.79
C PRO A 627 37.19 -70.38 11.47
N SER A 628 38.44 -70.68 11.82
CA SER A 628 39.44 -69.76 12.40
C SER A 628 39.79 -68.62 11.41
N PHE A 629 40.00 -68.95 10.15
CA PHE A 629 40.27 -67.97 9.11
C PHE A 629 39.15 -66.94 8.95
N VAL A 630 37.92 -67.40 8.91
CA VAL A 630 36.77 -66.54 8.73
C VAL A 630 36.54 -65.57 9.91
N ASN A 631 36.92 -65.99 11.12
CA ASN A 631 36.85 -65.22 12.36
C ASN A 631 37.97 -64.25 12.59
N SER A 632 39.08 -64.41 11.89
CA SER A 632 40.34 -63.62 12.03
C SER A 632 40.14 -62.24 11.39
N CYS A 633 40.35 -61.15 12.14
CA CYS A 633 40.32 -59.81 11.63
C CYS A 633 41.28 -59.54 10.49
N TRP A 634 42.51 -60.09 10.57
CA TRP A 634 43.55 -59.91 9.54
C TRP A 634 43.20 -60.65 8.25
N CYS A 635 42.74 -61.85 8.35
CA CYS A 635 42.30 -62.65 7.20
C CYS A 635 41.09 -61.99 6.50
N GLN A 636 40.25 -61.30 7.24
CA GLN A 636 39.17 -60.51 6.66
C GLN A 636 39.68 -59.32 5.80
N TYR A 637 40.78 -58.67 6.20
CA TYR A 637 41.40 -57.62 5.39
C TYR A 637 42.07 -58.20 4.13
N GLU A 638 42.78 -59.29 4.24
CA GLU A 638 43.37 -59.93 3.10
C GLU A 638 42.34 -60.39 2.08
N LEU A 639 41.27 -60.98 2.55
CA LEU A 639 40.10 -61.35 1.72
C LEU A 639 39.47 -60.17 1.01
N TYR A 640 39.28 -59.06 1.71
CA TYR A 640 38.70 -57.85 1.15
C TYR A 640 39.57 -57.29 0.01
N PHE A 641 40.85 -57.19 0.21
CA PHE A 641 41.79 -56.69 -0.81
C PHE A 641 41.89 -57.62 -2.00
N ALA A 642 41.89 -58.91 -1.78
CA ALA A 642 41.89 -59.89 -2.86
C ALA A 642 40.59 -59.89 -3.65
N GLU A 643 39.44 -59.72 -2.96
CA GLU A 643 38.12 -59.60 -3.61
C GLU A 643 38.04 -58.37 -4.51
N HIS A 644 38.64 -57.24 -4.10
CA HIS A 644 38.70 -56.01 -4.91
C HIS A 644 39.68 -56.15 -6.09
N ARG A 645 40.79 -56.84 -5.93
CA ARG A 645 41.71 -57.10 -7.03
C ARG A 645 41.07 -57.96 -8.15
N VAL A 646 40.27 -58.93 -7.79
CA VAL A 646 39.51 -59.77 -8.73
C VAL A 646 38.49 -58.98 -9.55
N LEU A 647 38.10 -57.80 -9.07
CA LEU A 647 37.25 -56.84 -9.81
C LEU A 647 38.03 -56.09 -10.90
N ASP A 648 39.32 -55.80 -10.64
CA ASP A 648 40.19 -54.99 -11.52
C ASP A 648 40.93 -55.83 -12.57
N GLU A 649 41.22 -57.11 -12.28
CA GLU A 649 42.08 -58.01 -13.08
C GLU A 649 41.44 -59.41 -13.18
N ASN A 650 40.66 -59.72 -14.13
CA ASN A 650 40.12 -61.07 -14.44
C ASN A 650 39.87 -62.08 -13.29
N GLN A 651 38.72 -62.79 -13.36
CA GLN A 651 38.18 -63.65 -12.28
C GLN A 651 39.05 -64.87 -11.82
N ASP A 652 40.16 -65.16 -12.48
CA ASP A 652 40.93 -66.40 -12.25
C ASP A 652 42.12 -66.29 -11.28
N SER A 653 42.31 -65.15 -10.64
CA SER A 653 43.44 -64.93 -9.73
C SER A 653 43.25 -65.41 -8.28
N LEU A 654 42.06 -65.87 -7.93
CA LEU A 654 41.70 -66.29 -6.57
C LEU A 654 41.44 -67.80 -6.51
N ILE A 655 42.21 -68.47 -5.65
CA ILE A 655 42.04 -69.89 -5.39
C ILE A 655 41.66 -70.05 -3.90
N MET A 656 40.61 -70.82 -3.68
CA MET A 656 40.15 -71.16 -2.31
C MET A 656 40.40 -72.61 -2.00
N ILE A 657 41.08 -72.85 -0.88
CA ILE A 657 41.32 -74.19 -0.30
C ILE A 657 40.46 -74.27 0.96
N VAL A 658 39.50 -75.19 1.01
CA VAL A 658 38.70 -75.42 2.21
C VAL A 658 39.33 -76.56 3.00
N LEU A 659 39.87 -76.19 4.14
CA LEU A 659 40.53 -77.14 5.03
C LEU A 659 39.53 -77.92 5.88
N GLU A 660 38.54 -77.20 6.42
CA GLU A 660 37.47 -77.75 7.24
C GLU A 660 36.11 -77.24 6.70
N ASP A 661 35.05 -78.03 6.93
CA ASP A 661 33.73 -77.65 6.49
C ASP A 661 33.26 -76.42 7.23
N LEU A 662 32.95 -75.37 6.45
CA LEU A 662 32.43 -74.09 6.98
C LEU A 662 30.94 -74.20 7.27
N PRO A 663 30.49 -73.91 8.49
CA PRO A 663 29.04 -73.91 8.81
C PRO A 663 28.26 -72.94 7.87
N PRO A 664 27.00 -73.28 7.53
CA PRO A 664 26.17 -72.36 6.79
C PRO A 664 26.04 -71.07 7.56
N ASN A 665 26.28 -69.94 6.94
CA ASN A 665 26.29 -68.60 7.53
C ASN A 665 27.51 -68.18 8.36
N SER A 666 28.56 -68.96 8.44
CA SER A 666 29.83 -68.57 9.11
C SER A 666 30.52 -67.37 8.44
N VAL A 667 30.32 -67.19 7.14
CA VAL A 667 30.90 -66.07 6.40
C VAL A 667 30.01 -64.84 6.55
N PRO A 668 30.47 -63.70 7.11
CA PRO A 668 29.72 -62.49 7.30
C PRO A 668 29.11 -61.95 5.99
N GLN A 669 27.97 -61.24 6.09
CA GLN A 669 27.24 -60.68 4.91
C GLN A 669 28.08 -59.74 4.08
N LYS A 670 29.04 -59.04 4.67
CA LYS A 670 29.99 -58.15 4.02
C LYS A 670 30.89 -58.81 2.97
N PHE A 671 31.02 -60.14 2.99
CA PHE A 671 31.76 -60.91 1.98
C PHE A 671 30.82 -61.62 1.01
N SER A 672 30.02 -60.86 0.32
CA SER A 672 28.94 -61.35 -0.56
C SER A 672 29.45 -62.19 -1.73
N LYS A 673 30.66 -61.89 -2.28
CA LYS A 673 31.25 -62.62 -3.40
C LYS A 673 31.84 -63.98 -2.91
N LEU A 674 32.54 -63.99 -1.76
CA LEU A 674 33.01 -65.23 -1.17
C LEU A 674 31.84 -66.16 -0.91
N ARG A 675 30.73 -65.69 -0.37
CA ARG A 675 29.49 -66.48 -0.19
C ARG A 675 28.97 -67.06 -1.54
N LYS A 676 29.02 -66.25 -2.61
CA LYS A 676 28.62 -66.72 -3.95
C LYS A 676 29.56 -67.79 -4.49
N LEU A 677 30.88 -67.60 -4.32
CA LEU A 677 31.89 -68.54 -4.78
C LEU A 677 31.79 -69.86 -4.03
N LEU A 678 31.63 -69.82 -2.68
CA LEU A 678 31.41 -71.03 -1.88
C LEU A 678 30.10 -71.73 -2.22
N LYS A 679 29.01 -71.00 -2.53
CA LYS A 679 27.77 -71.61 -3.00
C LYS A 679 27.90 -72.28 -4.37
N ARG A 680 28.76 -71.79 -5.25
CA ARG A 680 29.04 -72.34 -6.57
C ARG A 680 29.99 -73.54 -6.52
N LYS A 681 30.50 -73.88 -5.31
CA LYS A 681 31.49 -74.96 -5.12
C LYS A 681 32.79 -74.78 -5.94
N THR A 682 33.23 -73.54 -6.19
CA THR A 682 34.44 -73.20 -6.93
C THR A 682 35.60 -73.13 -5.95
N TYR A 683 35.89 -74.23 -5.20
CA TYR A 683 36.94 -74.34 -4.25
C TYR A 683 37.54 -75.72 -4.23
N LEU A 684 38.80 -75.86 -3.82
CA LEU A 684 39.51 -77.13 -3.61
C LEU A 684 39.28 -77.56 -2.16
N LYS A 685 38.72 -78.76 -1.95
CA LYS A 685 38.53 -79.28 -0.58
C LYS A 685 39.64 -80.24 -0.23
N TRP A 686 40.26 -79.97 0.89
CA TRP A 686 41.21 -80.88 1.43
C TRP A 686 40.51 -82.12 2.03
N SER A 687 41.16 -83.28 1.89
CA SER A 687 40.69 -84.55 2.46
C SER A 687 41.83 -85.37 3.03
N PRO A 688 41.62 -86.02 4.14
CA PRO A 688 42.71 -86.92 4.71
C PRO A 688 42.92 -88.21 3.88
N GLU A 689 42.00 -88.48 2.94
CA GLU A 689 42.14 -89.69 2.09
C GLU A 689 43.24 -89.54 1.02
N GLU A 690 44.21 -90.44 0.96
CA GLU A 690 45.36 -90.37 0.05
C GLU A 690 45.00 -90.28 -1.46
N ARG A 691 43.91 -90.92 -1.88
CA ARG A 691 43.43 -90.85 -3.27
C ARG A 691 42.91 -89.47 -3.63
N LYS A 692 42.16 -88.80 -2.69
CA LYS A 692 41.65 -87.47 -2.91
C LYS A 692 42.73 -86.40 -2.82
N GLN A 693 43.81 -86.64 -2.00
CA GLN A 693 44.93 -85.75 -1.94
C GLN A 693 45.73 -85.71 -3.28
N LYS A 694 45.88 -86.83 -3.99
CA LYS A 694 46.50 -86.80 -5.32
C LYS A 694 45.73 -85.95 -6.30
N ILE A 695 44.44 -86.02 -6.29
CA ILE A 695 43.59 -85.25 -7.14
C ILE A 695 43.65 -83.72 -6.75
N PHE A 696 43.63 -83.43 -5.44
CA PHE A 696 43.77 -82.07 -4.92
C PHE A 696 45.11 -81.42 -5.38
N TRP A 697 46.23 -82.12 -5.22
CA TRP A 697 47.49 -81.57 -5.67
C TRP A 697 47.63 -81.43 -7.16
N HIS A 698 47.04 -82.29 -7.95
CA HIS A 698 47.05 -82.20 -9.40
C HIS A 698 46.15 -80.97 -9.86
N GLN A 699 45.07 -80.82 -9.23
CA GLN A 699 44.17 -79.65 -9.52
C GLN A 699 44.84 -78.35 -9.10
N LEU A 700 45.42 -78.25 -7.92
CA LEU A 700 46.04 -77.01 -7.43
C LEU A 700 47.24 -76.65 -8.34
N ALA A 701 48.13 -77.66 -8.68
CA ALA A 701 49.24 -77.42 -9.59
C ALA A 701 48.77 -76.99 -11.00
N ALA A 702 47.69 -77.54 -11.50
CA ALA A 702 47.10 -77.13 -12.80
C ALA A 702 46.62 -75.65 -12.77
N VAL A 703 45.95 -75.27 -11.68
CA VAL A 703 45.39 -73.87 -11.59
C VAL A 703 46.54 -72.87 -11.35
N LEU A 704 47.68 -73.30 -10.65
CA LEU A 704 48.83 -72.41 -10.43
C LEU A 704 49.65 -72.21 -11.72
N LYS A 705 49.67 -73.24 -12.64
CA LYS A 705 50.40 -73.18 -13.92
C LYS A 705 49.61 -72.38 -14.99
N THR A 706 48.27 -72.13 -14.84
CA THR A 706 47.53 -71.31 -15.78
C THR A 706 47.93 -69.86 -15.63
N THR A 707 48.70 -69.34 -16.56
CA THR A 707 48.95 -67.88 -16.70
C THR A 707 47.75 -67.20 -17.15
N ASN A 708 47.46 -65.99 -16.55
CA ASN A 708 46.39 -65.12 -16.99
C ASN A 708 46.80 -64.38 -18.29
N GLU A 709 47.04 -65.07 -19.39
CA GLU A 709 47.13 -64.47 -20.71
C GLU A 709 45.74 -64.34 -21.25
N PRO A 710 45.30 -63.11 -21.68
CA PRO A 710 44.08 -62.99 -22.41
C PRO A 710 44.22 -63.83 -23.67
N LEU A 711 43.28 -64.75 -23.90
CA LEU A 711 43.13 -65.41 -25.18
C LEU A 711 42.98 -64.30 -26.23
N VAL A 712 44.01 -64.08 -27.04
CA VAL A 712 43.95 -63.31 -28.26
C VAL A 712 42.91 -64.01 -29.13
N ARG A 713 41.72 -63.52 -29.24
CA ARG A 713 40.77 -63.93 -30.25
C ARG A 713 41.43 -63.66 -31.60
N ALA A 714 41.80 -64.69 -32.27
CA ALA A 714 42.10 -64.63 -33.67
C ALA A 714 40.79 -64.16 -34.38
N GLU A 715 40.79 -62.93 -34.85
CA GLU A 715 39.85 -62.51 -35.86
C GLU A 715 40.15 -63.30 -37.12
N ASN A 716 39.22 -64.21 -37.52
CA ASN A 716 38.90 -64.47 -38.93
C ASN A 716 37.71 -65.43 -39.05
N GLY A 717 36.63 -64.84 -39.57
CA GLY A 717 35.64 -65.37 -40.49
C GLY A 717 34.61 -66.36 -39.99
N PRO A 718 33.60 -66.59 -40.79
CA PRO A 718 32.29 -66.06 -40.54
C PRO A 718 31.24 -67.12 -40.15
N ASN A 719 30.15 -66.65 -39.59
CA ASN A 719 28.81 -67.24 -39.54
C ASN A 719 28.64 -68.72 -39.17
N GLU A 720 27.90 -68.98 -38.16
CA GLU A 720 26.58 -69.64 -38.31
C GLU A 720 25.95 -69.85 -36.89
N ASP A 721 24.80 -69.33 -36.81
CA ASP A 721 23.55 -69.74 -36.22
C ASP A 721 23.46 -70.70 -35.02
N ILE A 722 22.65 -70.24 -34.09
CA ILE A 722 21.56 -70.92 -33.36
C ILE A 722 21.97 -71.96 -32.29
N ILE A 723 21.54 -71.73 -31.07
CA ILE A 723 20.41 -72.32 -30.37
C ILE A 723 20.40 -71.84 -28.92
N GLU A 724 19.24 -71.23 -28.60
CA GLU A 724 18.70 -71.16 -27.24
C GLU A 724 18.63 -72.57 -26.63
N MET A 725 18.90 -72.73 -25.40
CA MET A 725 18.02 -73.48 -24.48
C MET A 725 18.49 -73.37 -23.03
N GLU A 726 17.52 -72.91 -22.21
CA GLU A 726 17.25 -73.05 -20.76
C GLU A 726 18.29 -72.56 -19.75
#